data_78ea2c7b780959c71269c49583e891b7
#
_entry.id   78ea2c7b780959c71269c49583e891b7
#
_cell.length_a   1.000
_cell.length_b   1.000
_cell.length_c   1.000
_cell.angle_alpha   90.00
_cell.angle_beta   90.00
_cell.angle_gamma   90.00
#
_symmetry.space_group_name_H-M   'P 1'
#
loop_
_entity.id
_entity.type
_entity.pdbx_description
1 polymer ?
#
loop_
_entity_poly.entity_id
_entity_poly.type
_entity_poly.pdbx_seq_one_letter_code
_entity_poly.pdbx_strand_id
1 'polypeptide(L)'
;MASSTVESFVAQQLQLLELERDAEVEERRSWQEHSSLRELQSRGVCLLKLQVSSQRTGLYGQRLVTFEPRKFGPAVVLPSNSFTSGDIVGLYDTNENSQLATGVLTRITQKSVTVAFDESHDLQLNLDRENTYRLLKLANDVTYKRLKQALMTLKKYHSGPASSLIDILLGSSTPSPAMEIPPLSFYNTTLDLSQKEAVSFALAQKELAIIHGPPGTGKTTTVVEIILQAVKQGLKVLCCAPSNIAVDNLVERLALCKKRILRLGHPARLLESVQHHSLDAVLARSDNAQIVADIRRDIDQVFGKNKKTQDKREKGNFRSEIKLLRKELKEREEAAIVQSLTAADVVLATNTGASSDGPLKLLPEDYFDVVVVDECAQALEASCWIPLLKAPKCILAGDHRQLPPTTVSHRAALAGLSRSLMERLAEKHGAGVVRMLTVQYRMHQAIMCWASETMYHGQLTSHPSVAGHLLKDLPGVTDTEETRVPLLLIDTAGCGLLELEEEDSQSKGNPGEVRLVTLHIQALVDAGVQAGDIAVIAPYNLQVDLLRQSLSNKHPELEIKSVDGFQGREKEAVLLTFVRSNRKGEVGFLAEDRRINVAVTRARRHVAVICDSHTVNNHAFLKTLVDYFTEHGEVRTAFEYLDDIVPENYTHEGSQGHSRVPKPKCPSTSIRKPASDQESGQETRAAPRHGRRKPSEKPPGSHVQSQHSSSANGSDRTGGPDRTEHFRATIEEFVASKESQLEFPTSLSSHDRLRVHQLAEEFGLRHDSTGEGKARHITVSRRSPASSGSVAPQPSSPPSPAQAEPEPRAEEPVTVVQAHCPVQLDLKALHLERLQRQQSSQAQTAKGQPGGDSRPQKASQKKKKKEPKDPRLWRKGSCPCPPED
;
A
#
# COMPACT_ATOMS: atom_id res chain seq x y z
N MET A 1 -13.54 -15.45 -39.26
CA MET A 1 -13.82 -14.27 -38.36
C MET A 1 -13.20 -14.48 -36.98
N ALA A 2 -13.32 -15.62 -36.34
CA ALA A 2 -12.74 -15.87 -35.01
C ALA A 2 -11.19 -15.68 -34.94
N SER A 3 -10.44 -16.16 -35.94
CA SER A 3 -8.98 -16.02 -36.00
C SER A 3 -8.52 -14.54 -36.03
N SER A 4 -9.20 -13.69 -36.77
CA SER A 4 -8.85 -12.27 -36.87
C SER A 4 -9.10 -11.52 -35.54
N THR A 5 -10.13 -11.93 -34.77
CA THR A 5 -10.45 -11.37 -33.47
C THR A 5 -9.39 -11.73 -32.42
N VAL A 6 -8.98 -13.01 -32.39
CA VAL A 6 -7.90 -13.51 -31.52
C VAL A 6 -6.59 -12.78 -31.84
N GLU A 7 -6.24 -12.64 -33.11
CA GLU A 7 -5.00 -11.99 -33.54
C GLU A 7 -4.97 -10.51 -33.16
N SER A 8 -6.08 -9.81 -33.39
CA SER A 8 -6.20 -8.39 -33.02
C SER A 8 -6.10 -8.20 -31.50
N PHE A 9 -6.82 -9.02 -30.71
CA PHE A 9 -6.74 -8.99 -29.26
C PHE A 9 -5.32 -9.23 -28.75
N VAL A 10 -4.67 -10.31 -29.24
CA VAL A 10 -3.30 -10.64 -28.83
C VAL A 10 -2.32 -9.53 -29.21
N ALA A 11 -2.44 -8.96 -30.40
CA ALA A 11 -1.57 -7.85 -30.83
C ALA A 11 -1.71 -6.64 -29.91
N GLN A 12 -2.94 -6.26 -29.57
CA GLN A 12 -3.21 -5.15 -28.64
C GLN A 12 -2.63 -5.43 -27.24
N GLN A 13 -2.90 -6.61 -26.67
CA GLN A 13 -2.41 -6.97 -25.34
C GLN A 13 -0.86 -7.02 -25.30
N LEU A 14 -0.21 -7.52 -26.36
CA LEU A 14 1.25 -7.53 -26.43
C LEU A 14 1.82 -6.09 -26.46
N GLN A 15 1.20 -5.19 -27.20
CA GLN A 15 1.63 -3.78 -27.25
C GLN A 15 1.47 -3.11 -25.87
N LEU A 16 0.35 -3.35 -25.17
CA LEU A 16 0.12 -2.81 -23.85
C LEU A 16 1.13 -3.35 -22.83
N LEU A 17 1.45 -4.64 -22.89
CA LEU A 17 2.46 -5.25 -22.02
C LEU A 17 3.88 -4.74 -22.33
N GLU A 18 4.20 -4.39 -23.57
CA GLU A 18 5.47 -3.76 -23.91
C GLU A 18 5.58 -2.35 -23.34
N LEU A 19 4.51 -1.53 -23.44
CA LEU A 19 4.47 -0.21 -22.82
C LEU A 19 4.64 -0.27 -21.30
N GLU A 20 4.00 -1.24 -20.64
CA GLU A 20 4.13 -1.47 -19.19
C GLU A 20 5.56 -1.85 -18.81
N ARG A 21 6.13 -2.81 -19.54
CA ARG A 21 7.51 -3.25 -19.32
C ARG A 21 8.52 -2.14 -19.51
N ASP A 22 8.37 -1.36 -20.59
CA ASP A 22 9.29 -0.27 -20.89
C ASP A 22 9.24 0.80 -19.77
N ALA A 23 8.05 1.11 -19.26
CA ALA A 23 7.90 2.00 -18.11
C ALA A 23 8.56 1.43 -16.85
N GLU A 24 8.36 0.14 -16.55
CA GLU A 24 8.98 -0.54 -15.41
C GLU A 24 10.51 -0.57 -15.51
N VAL A 25 11.04 -0.77 -16.70
CA VAL A 25 12.48 -0.78 -16.98
C VAL A 25 13.05 0.62 -16.85
N GLU A 26 12.37 1.63 -17.39
CA GLU A 26 12.83 3.03 -17.37
C GLU A 26 12.82 3.61 -15.95
N GLU A 27 11.78 3.34 -15.17
CA GLU A 27 11.72 3.72 -13.75
C GLU A 27 12.93 3.16 -12.98
N ARG A 28 13.26 1.88 -13.19
CA ARG A 28 14.40 1.25 -12.51
C ARG A 28 15.74 1.71 -13.05
N ARG A 29 15.83 1.98 -14.34
CA ARG A 29 17.03 2.52 -14.97
C ARG A 29 17.32 3.91 -14.45
N SER A 30 16.33 4.77 -14.36
CA SER A 30 16.43 6.10 -13.76
C SER A 30 16.99 6.04 -12.35
N TRP A 31 16.52 5.10 -11.51
CA TRP A 31 17.09 4.92 -10.18
C TRP A 31 18.55 4.45 -10.19
N GLN A 32 18.94 3.59 -11.15
CA GLN A 32 20.30 3.05 -11.21
C GLN A 32 21.31 4.09 -11.76
N GLU A 33 20.90 4.92 -12.69
CA GLU A 33 21.77 5.92 -13.35
C GLU A 33 21.94 7.18 -12.50
N HIS A 34 20.94 7.60 -11.74
CA HIS A 34 20.94 8.85 -10.99
C HIS A 34 21.22 8.67 -9.49
N SER A 35 21.19 7.44 -8.94
CA SER A 35 21.39 7.19 -7.51
C SER A 35 22.71 6.50 -7.21
N SER A 36 23.39 6.96 -6.18
CA SER A 36 24.60 6.28 -5.67
C SER A 36 24.28 4.90 -5.09
N LEU A 37 25.25 3.98 -5.06
CA LEU A 37 25.07 2.65 -4.45
C LEU A 37 24.61 2.72 -2.97
N ARG A 38 25.01 3.77 -2.25
CA ARG A 38 24.56 3.99 -0.85
C ARG A 38 23.10 4.42 -0.81
N GLU A 39 22.69 5.24 -1.72
CA GLU A 39 21.31 5.68 -1.87
C GLU A 39 20.40 4.51 -2.30
N LEU A 40 20.82 3.68 -3.27
CA LEU A 40 20.11 2.44 -3.62
C LEU A 40 19.97 1.50 -2.42
N GLN A 41 20.98 1.45 -1.54
CA GLN A 41 20.89 0.67 -0.30
C GLN A 41 19.92 1.32 0.70
N SER A 42 19.93 2.64 0.87
CA SER A 42 18.97 3.34 1.75
C SER A 42 17.52 3.20 1.27
N ARG A 43 17.29 3.19 -0.06
CA ARG A 43 16.00 2.86 -0.67
C ARG A 43 15.63 1.37 -0.56
N GLY A 44 16.54 0.54 -0.06
CA GLY A 44 16.31 -0.89 0.17
C GLY A 44 16.33 -1.77 -1.07
N VAL A 45 16.77 -1.27 -2.25
CA VAL A 45 16.82 -2.04 -3.52
C VAL A 45 18.20 -2.62 -3.83
N CYS A 46 19.20 -2.36 -2.97
CA CYS A 46 20.55 -2.87 -3.09
C CYS A 46 21.09 -3.36 -1.74
N LEU A 47 21.80 -4.49 -1.73
CA LEU A 47 22.52 -5.01 -0.57
C LEU A 47 24.00 -5.05 -0.88
N LEU A 48 24.81 -4.33 -0.10
CA LEU A 48 26.25 -4.18 -0.31
C LEU A 48 27.06 -5.04 0.66
N LYS A 49 28.32 -5.34 0.30
CA LYS A 49 29.33 -6.01 1.16
C LYS A 49 28.85 -7.36 1.69
N LEU A 50 28.24 -8.16 0.85
CA LEU A 50 27.81 -9.52 1.17
C LEU A 50 28.95 -10.52 0.95
N GLN A 51 29.02 -11.56 1.78
CA GLN A 51 29.92 -12.73 1.63
C GLN A 51 29.12 -14.01 1.50
N VAL A 52 29.67 -15.00 0.78
CA VAL A 52 29.07 -16.32 0.65
C VAL A 52 29.21 -17.10 1.96
N SER A 53 28.08 -17.40 2.60
CA SER A 53 28.00 -18.22 3.82
C SER A 53 27.92 -19.71 3.49
N SER A 54 26.98 -20.11 2.61
CA SER A 54 26.79 -21.51 2.22
C SER A 54 26.36 -21.66 0.77
N GLN A 55 26.60 -22.83 0.22
CA GLN A 55 26.15 -23.23 -1.11
C GLN A 55 25.59 -24.66 -1.02
N ARG A 56 24.43 -24.88 -1.61
CA ARG A 56 23.76 -26.20 -1.62
C ARG A 56 22.93 -26.39 -2.90
N THR A 57 22.66 -27.63 -3.25
CA THR A 57 21.76 -27.98 -4.35
C THR A 57 20.29 -27.92 -3.90
N GLY A 58 19.46 -27.18 -4.62
CA GLY A 58 18.03 -27.03 -4.39
C GLY A 58 17.19 -27.88 -5.32
N LEU A 59 15.89 -27.56 -5.39
CA LEU A 59 14.93 -28.21 -6.28
C LEU A 59 15.37 -28.04 -7.75
N TYR A 60 15.14 -29.07 -8.57
CA TYR A 60 15.57 -29.17 -9.98
C TYR A 60 17.08 -29.00 -10.18
N GLY A 61 17.92 -29.29 -9.17
CA GLY A 61 19.36 -29.19 -9.26
C GLY A 61 19.91 -27.75 -9.27
N GLN A 62 19.07 -26.73 -9.04
CA GLN A 62 19.50 -25.33 -8.98
C GLN A 62 20.49 -25.09 -7.85
N ARG A 63 21.41 -24.17 -8.05
CA ARG A 63 22.40 -23.81 -7.05
C ARG A 63 21.87 -22.72 -6.12
N LEU A 64 21.65 -23.07 -4.86
CA LEU A 64 21.28 -22.12 -3.80
C LEU A 64 22.53 -21.58 -3.12
N VAL A 65 22.71 -20.28 -3.17
CA VAL A 65 23.81 -19.58 -2.50
C VAL A 65 23.25 -18.66 -1.43
N THR A 66 23.73 -18.84 -0.21
CA THR A 66 23.37 -17.97 0.92
C THR A 66 24.46 -16.95 1.13
N PHE A 67 24.04 -15.69 1.18
CA PHE A 67 24.90 -14.54 1.44
C PHE A 67 24.58 -13.96 2.81
N GLU A 68 25.63 -13.51 3.52
CA GLU A 68 25.54 -12.80 4.79
C GLU A 68 26.37 -11.51 4.72
N PRO A 69 26.06 -10.49 5.51
CA PRO A 69 26.89 -9.30 5.60
C PRO A 69 28.30 -9.66 6.08
N ARG A 70 29.33 -9.01 5.53
CA ARG A 70 30.72 -9.18 6.00
C ARG A 70 30.82 -8.76 7.46
N LYS A 71 31.31 -9.65 8.32
CA LYS A 71 31.37 -9.44 9.77
C LYS A 71 32.35 -8.35 10.16
N PHE A 72 31.87 -7.23 10.63
CA PHE A 72 32.62 -6.25 11.43
C PHE A 72 31.74 -5.87 12.64
N GLY A 73 31.90 -6.60 13.76
CA GLY A 73 31.17 -6.33 15.02
C GLY A 73 30.22 -7.45 15.51
N PRO A 74 29.70 -7.36 16.73
CA PRO A 74 29.02 -8.49 17.41
C PRO A 74 27.60 -8.82 16.97
N ALA A 75 26.92 -7.99 16.18
CA ALA A 75 25.57 -8.30 15.67
C ALA A 75 25.34 -7.65 14.30
N VAL A 76 25.72 -8.35 13.23
CA VAL A 76 25.52 -7.82 11.88
C VAL A 76 24.21 -8.35 11.33
N VAL A 77 23.25 -7.44 11.18
CA VAL A 77 21.98 -7.66 10.46
C VAL A 77 22.07 -7.02 9.08
N LEU A 78 21.25 -7.51 8.15
CA LEU A 78 21.06 -6.86 6.85
C LEU A 78 20.46 -5.46 7.08
N PRO A 79 20.86 -4.45 6.31
CA PRO A 79 20.22 -3.15 6.36
C PRO A 79 18.73 -3.28 6.00
N SER A 80 17.92 -2.29 6.40
CA SER A 80 16.53 -2.20 5.99
C SER A 80 16.43 -2.31 4.47
N ASN A 81 15.54 -3.16 3.96
CA ASN A 81 15.47 -3.44 2.53
C ASN A 81 14.05 -3.85 2.10
N SER A 82 13.79 -3.67 0.80
CA SER A 82 12.54 -4.02 0.12
C SER A 82 12.60 -5.36 -0.63
N PHE A 83 13.62 -6.17 -0.38
CA PHE A 83 13.74 -7.48 -1.02
C PHE A 83 12.70 -8.45 -0.49
N THR A 84 12.06 -9.16 -1.41
CA THR A 84 11.11 -10.21 -1.10
C THR A 84 11.49 -11.49 -1.81
N SER A 85 11.06 -12.63 -1.28
CA SER A 85 11.29 -13.91 -1.93
C SER A 85 10.64 -13.95 -3.31
N GLY A 86 11.43 -14.33 -4.32
CA GLY A 86 11.08 -14.38 -5.74
C GLY A 86 11.43 -13.11 -6.51
N ASP A 87 12.04 -12.14 -5.89
CA ASP A 87 12.64 -11.03 -6.63
C ASP A 87 13.77 -11.55 -7.53
N ILE A 88 13.85 -10.98 -8.72
CA ILE A 88 14.99 -11.19 -9.60
C ILE A 88 16.11 -10.29 -9.14
N VAL A 89 17.29 -10.85 -8.91
CA VAL A 89 18.45 -10.13 -8.43
C VAL A 89 19.66 -10.34 -9.32
N GLY A 90 20.37 -9.25 -9.59
CA GLY A 90 21.70 -9.29 -10.18
C GLY A 90 22.76 -9.46 -9.10
N LEU A 91 23.65 -10.41 -9.27
CA LEU A 91 24.84 -10.59 -8.45
C LEU A 91 26.01 -9.89 -9.13
N TYR A 92 26.69 -9.01 -8.39
CA TYR A 92 27.83 -8.24 -8.88
C TYR A 92 29.02 -8.47 -7.95
N ASP A 93 30.21 -8.51 -8.53
CA ASP A 93 31.44 -8.39 -7.77
C ASP A 93 31.65 -6.93 -7.32
N THR A 94 32.03 -6.74 -6.07
CA THR A 94 32.23 -5.38 -5.54
C THR A 94 33.50 -4.75 -6.12
N ASN A 95 34.49 -5.56 -6.54
CA ASN A 95 35.78 -5.07 -7.04
C ASN A 95 35.72 -4.71 -8.53
N GLU A 96 35.00 -5.51 -9.34
CA GLU A 96 34.99 -5.33 -10.80
C GLU A 96 33.76 -4.59 -11.33
N ASN A 97 32.77 -4.34 -10.49
CA ASN A 97 31.48 -3.74 -10.86
C ASN A 97 30.74 -4.48 -12.01
N SER A 98 31.18 -5.69 -12.35
CA SER A 98 30.60 -6.52 -13.41
C SER A 98 29.47 -7.38 -12.85
N GLN A 99 28.43 -7.58 -13.66
CA GLN A 99 27.35 -8.52 -13.32
C GLN A 99 27.81 -9.95 -13.55
N LEU A 100 27.93 -10.72 -12.46
CA LEU A 100 28.36 -12.12 -12.52
C LEU A 100 27.24 -13.07 -12.96
N ALA A 101 26.03 -12.84 -12.41
CA ALA A 101 24.88 -13.69 -12.70
C ALA A 101 23.57 -13.00 -12.34
N THR A 102 22.47 -13.53 -12.89
CA THR A 102 21.11 -13.24 -12.47
C THR A 102 20.55 -14.43 -11.73
N GLY A 103 19.88 -14.20 -10.61
CA GLY A 103 19.26 -15.26 -9.83
C GLY A 103 17.91 -14.85 -9.26
N VAL A 104 17.20 -15.81 -8.68
CA VAL A 104 15.91 -15.60 -7.99
C VAL A 104 16.16 -15.66 -6.49
N LEU A 105 15.78 -14.63 -5.78
CA LEU A 105 15.85 -14.59 -4.33
C LEU A 105 14.85 -15.60 -3.74
N THR A 106 15.34 -16.59 -3.01
CA THR A 106 14.51 -17.69 -2.48
C THR A 106 14.18 -17.52 -1.02
N ARG A 107 15.03 -16.85 -0.24
CA ARG A 107 14.81 -16.62 1.18
C ARG A 107 15.53 -15.35 1.61
N ILE A 108 14.88 -14.56 2.42
CA ILE A 108 15.50 -13.44 3.12
C ILE A 108 15.14 -13.49 4.61
N THR A 109 16.10 -13.19 5.45
CA THR A 109 16.00 -13.09 6.90
C THR A 109 16.68 -11.81 7.35
N GLN A 110 16.60 -11.44 8.61
CA GLN A 110 17.35 -10.31 9.14
C GLN A 110 18.87 -10.45 9.00
N LYS A 111 19.40 -11.68 8.85
CA LYS A 111 20.86 -11.96 8.86
C LYS A 111 21.41 -12.47 7.54
N SER A 112 20.56 -12.99 6.66
CA SER A 112 21.02 -13.65 5.43
C SER A 112 20.02 -13.55 4.30
N VAL A 113 20.53 -13.63 3.07
CA VAL A 113 19.75 -13.70 1.84
C VAL A 113 20.21 -14.90 1.02
N THR A 114 19.27 -15.72 0.54
CA THR A 114 19.55 -16.92 -0.30
C THR A 114 19.01 -16.71 -1.70
N VAL A 115 19.84 -16.95 -2.69
CA VAL A 115 19.53 -16.78 -4.12
C VAL A 115 19.72 -18.10 -4.84
N ALA A 116 18.76 -18.46 -5.70
CA ALA A 116 18.85 -19.58 -6.63
C ALA A 116 19.42 -19.10 -7.96
N PHE A 117 20.45 -19.75 -8.45
CA PHE A 117 21.03 -19.51 -9.76
C PHE A 117 20.76 -20.68 -10.69
N ASP A 118 20.53 -20.40 -11.99
CA ASP A 118 20.27 -21.42 -13.00
C ASP A 118 21.53 -22.16 -13.41
N GLU A 119 21.37 -23.37 -13.93
CA GLU A 119 22.48 -24.26 -14.37
C GLU A 119 23.42 -23.60 -15.40
N SER A 120 22.91 -22.74 -16.26
CA SER A 120 23.69 -22.03 -17.29
C SER A 120 24.84 -21.21 -16.71
N HIS A 121 24.71 -20.76 -15.48
CA HIS A 121 25.73 -19.97 -14.77
C HIS A 121 26.66 -20.83 -13.87
N ASP A 122 26.35 -22.08 -13.65
CA ASP A 122 27.03 -22.95 -12.69
C ASP A 122 28.51 -23.19 -13.02
N LEU A 123 28.87 -23.22 -14.31
CA LEU A 123 30.24 -23.44 -14.78
C LEU A 123 31.13 -22.19 -14.66
N GLN A 124 30.51 -21.00 -14.58
CA GLN A 124 31.19 -19.70 -14.54
C GLN A 124 31.20 -19.09 -13.14
N LEU A 125 30.25 -19.45 -12.27
CA LEU A 125 30.11 -18.90 -10.93
C LEU A 125 31.13 -19.51 -9.95
N ASN A 126 32.37 -19.06 -10.04
CA ASN A 126 33.38 -19.39 -9.04
C ASN A 126 33.31 -18.37 -7.88
N LEU A 127 32.27 -18.51 -7.05
CA LEU A 127 32.08 -17.64 -5.89
C LEU A 127 33.07 -18.02 -4.80
N ASP A 128 33.95 -17.08 -4.50
CA ASP A 128 34.91 -17.23 -3.40
C ASP A 128 34.32 -16.66 -2.09
N ARG A 129 34.66 -17.28 -0.95
CA ARG A 129 34.21 -16.84 0.37
C ARG A 129 34.97 -15.59 0.85
N GLU A 130 36.07 -15.30 0.25
CA GLU A 130 36.92 -14.13 0.63
C GLU A 130 36.46 -12.86 -0.08
N ASN A 131 35.79 -12.98 -1.23
CA ASN A 131 35.29 -11.87 -2.01
C ASN A 131 34.00 -11.30 -1.43
N THR A 132 33.78 -10.02 -1.71
CA THR A 132 32.55 -9.34 -1.36
C THR A 132 31.68 -9.12 -2.60
N TYR A 133 30.38 -9.32 -2.40
CA TYR A 133 29.38 -9.23 -3.45
C TYR A 133 28.33 -8.18 -3.11
N ARG A 134 27.65 -7.72 -4.13
CA ARG A 134 26.43 -6.94 -3.98
C ARG A 134 25.27 -7.58 -4.73
N LEU A 135 24.08 -7.47 -4.17
CA LEU A 135 22.84 -7.85 -4.81
C LEU A 135 22.04 -6.59 -5.14
N LEU A 136 21.57 -6.51 -6.38
CA LEU A 136 20.72 -5.42 -6.86
C LEU A 136 19.40 -6.01 -7.36
N LYS A 137 18.29 -5.44 -6.94
CA LYS A 137 16.96 -5.83 -7.39
C LYS A 137 16.76 -5.43 -8.86
N LEU A 138 16.42 -6.39 -9.70
CA LEU A 138 16.18 -6.21 -11.14
C LEU A 138 14.68 -6.25 -11.47
N ALA A 139 14.31 -5.83 -12.68
CA ALA A 139 12.97 -5.96 -13.21
C ALA A 139 12.53 -7.42 -13.28
N ASN A 140 11.22 -7.67 -13.08
CA ASN A 140 10.70 -9.04 -13.07
C ASN A 140 10.34 -9.52 -14.48
N ASP A 141 11.35 -9.79 -15.27
CA ASP A 141 11.22 -10.27 -16.65
C ASP A 141 10.48 -11.63 -16.76
N VAL A 142 10.44 -12.43 -15.68
CA VAL A 142 9.77 -13.73 -15.67
C VAL A 142 8.26 -13.58 -15.82
N THR A 143 7.66 -12.64 -15.08
CA THR A 143 6.22 -12.36 -15.20
C THR A 143 5.87 -11.92 -16.62
N TYR A 144 6.59 -10.94 -17.16
CA TYR A 144 6.38 -10.49 -18.54
C TYR A 144 6.51 -11.63 -19.57
N LYS A 145 7.55 -12.46 -19.46
CA LYS A 145 7.74 -13.62 -20.36
C LYS A 145 6.59 -14.59 -20.29
N ARG A 146 6.05 -14.89 -19.11
CA ARG A 146 4.91 -15.78 -18.91
C ARG A 146 3.62 -15.21 -19.50
N LEU A 147 3.35 -13.92 -19.28
CA LEU A 147 2.21 -13.24 -19.90
C LEU A 147 2.29 -13.26 -21.41
N LYS A 148 3.44 -12.88 -21.96
CA LYS A 148 3.70 -12.93 -23.41
C LYS A 148 3.54 -14.36 -23.97
N GLN A 149 4.07 -15.36 -23.27
CA GLN A 149 3.94 -16.77 -23.68
C GLN A 149 2.48 -17.21 -23.70
N ALA A 150 1.67 -16.87 -22.70
CA ALA A 150 0.25 -17.20 -22.67
C ALA A 150 -0.51 -16.61 -23.86
N LEU A 151 -0.28 -15.33 -24.16
CA LEU A 151 -0.87 -14.67 -25.33
C LEU A 151 -0.41 -15.29 -26.66
N MET A 152 0.87 -15.69 -26.75
CA MET A 152 1.38 -16.39 -27.94
C MET A 152 0.82 -17.80 -28.07
N THR A 153 0.54 -18.49 -26.94
CA THR A 153 -0.17 -19.78 -26.94
C THR A 153 -1.62 -19.59 -27.38
N LEU A 154 -2.31 -18.58 -26.85
CA LEU A 154 -3.67 -18.21 -27.27
C LEU A 154 -3.75 -17.95 -28.78
N LYS A 155 -2.79 -17.20 -29.35
CA LYS A 155 -2.71 -16.94 -30.79
C LYS A 155 -2.60 -18.22 -31.62
N LYS A 156 -1.89 -19.24 -31.11
CA LYS A 156 -1.65 -20.51 -31.76
C LYS A 156 -2.67 -21.60 -31.41
N TYR A 157 -3.65 -21.25 -30.56
CA TYR A 157 -4.62 -22.22 -30.07
C TYR A 157 -5.67 -22.52 -31.14
N HIS A 158 -5.61 -23.70 -31.71
CA HIS A 158 -6.53 -24.13 -32.76
C HIS A 158 -7.55 -25.15 -32.27
N SER A 159 -7.17 -26.01 -31.35
CA SER A 159 -8.04 -27.05 -30.78
C SER A 159 -7.53 -27.46 -29.40
N GLY A 160 -8.44 -27.82 -28.51
CA GLY A 160 -8.13 -28.25 -27.15
C GLY A 160 -9.27 -28.00 -26.18
N PRO A 161 -9.10 -28.29 -24.90
CA PRO A 161 -10.18 -28.20 -23.90
C PRO A 161 -10.80 -26.82 -23.79
N ALA A 162 -10.03 -25.77 -23.98
CA ALA A 162 -10.50 -24.37 -23.81
C ALA A 162 -11.10 -23.76 -25.10
N SER A 163 -11.24 -24.47 -26.21
CA SER A 163 -11.69 -23.90 -27.50
C SER A 163 -13.00 -23.16 -27.40
N SER A 164 -14.06 -23.77 -26.86
CA SER A 164 -15.39 -23.17 -26.68
C SER A 164 -15.32 -21.98 -25.71
N LEU A 165 -14.54 -22.10 -24.64
CA LEU A 165 -14.33 -21.05 -23.68
C LEU A 165 -13.67 -19.82 -24.34
N ILE A 166 -12.62 -20.02 -25.14
CA ILE A 166 -11.91 -18.93 -25.85
C ILE A 166 -12.87 -18.16 -26.76
N ASP A 167 -13.72 -18.86 -27.53
CA ASP A 167 -14.69 -18.24 -28.43
C ASP A 167 -15.68 -17.34 -27.67
N ILE A 168 -16.14 -17.78 -26.49
CA ILE A 168 -17.03 -17.01 -25.64
C ILE A 168 -16.30 -15.80 -25.02
N LEU A 169 -15.13 -16.01 -24.48
CA LEU A 169 -14.35 -14.94 -23.83
C LEU A 169 -13.97 -13.82 -24.81
N LEU A 170 -13.68 -14.17 -26.07
CA LEU A 170 -13.36 -13.17 -27.11
C LEU A 170 -14.59 -12.71 -27.87
N GLY A 171 -15.75 -13.34 -27.64
CA GLY A 171 -17.05 -12.93 -28.19
C GLY A 171 -17.33 -13.37 -29.59
N SER A 172 -16.68 -14.44 -30.02
CA SER A 172 -17.00 -15.13 -31.27
C SER A 172 -18.27 -16.00 -31.13
N SER A 173 -18.59 -16.37 -29.87
CA SER A 173 -19.77 -17.16 -29.52
C SER A 173 -20.45 -16.59 -28.27
N THR A 174 -21.73 -16.95 -28.09
CA THR A 174 -22.47 -16.67 -26.84
C THR A 174 -22.32 -17.85 -25.87
N PRO A 175 -22.38 -17.60 -24.54
CA PRO A 175 -22.42 -18.67 -23.55
C PRO A 175 -23.55 -19.65 -23.79
N SER A 176 -23.27 -20.95 -23.61
CA SER A 176 -24.29 -22.00 -23.69
C SER A 176 -25.38 -21.80 -22.62
N PRO A 177 -26.59 -22.28 -22.85
CA PRO A 177 -27.62 -22.33 -21.83
C PRO A 177 -27.14 -23.07 -20.58
N ALA A 178 -27.57 -22.62 -19.41
CA ALA A 178 -27.27 -23.30 -18.16
C ALA A 178 -27.83 -24.74 -18.16
N MET A 179 -27.05 -25.65 -17.58
CA MET A 179 -27.45 -27.04 -17.42
C MET A 179 -28.36 -27.20 -16.19
N GLU A 180 -29.32 -28.08 -16.27
CA GLU A 180 -30.06 -28.49 -15.08
C GLU A 180 -29.12 -29.29 -14.16
N ILE A 181 -29.03 -28.84 -12.90
CA ILE A 181 -28.24 -29.50 -11.85
C ILE A 181 -29.17 -30.01 -10.75
N PRO A 182 -28.90 -31.17 -10.15
CA PRO A 182 -29.69 -31.65 -9.02
C PRO A 182 -29.58 -30.69 -7.82
N PRO A 183 -30.55 -30.69 -6.91
CA PRO A 183 -30.50 -29.89 -5.69
C PRO A 183 -29.20 -30.13 -4.93
N LEU A 184 -28.53 -29.03 -4.54
CA LEU A 184 -27.24 -29.11 -3.89
C LEU A 184 -27.42 -29.31 -2.36
N SER A 185 -26.63 -30.20 -1.82
CA SER A 185 -26.40 -30.31 -0.37
C SER A 185 -25.14 -29.53 -0.04
N PHE A 186 -25.27 -28.36 0.58
CA PHE A 186 -24.20 -27.44 0.89
C PHE A 186 -23.35 -27.95 2.06
N TYR A 187 -22.02 -27.80 1.97
CA TYR A 187 -21.09 -28.06 3.06
C TYR A 187 -21.23 -26.99 4.16
N ASN A 188 -21.42 -25.73 3.74
CA ASN A 188 -21.66 -24.64 4.68
C ASN A 188 -23.16 -24.34 4.75
N THR A 189 -23.81 -24.71 5.84
CA THR A 189 -25.24 -24.50 6.07
C THR A 189 -25.61 -23.04 6.35
N THR A 190 -24.60 -22.20 6.73
CA THR A 190 -24.82 -20.78 7.08
C THR A 190 -24.82 -19.84 5.88
N LEU A 191 -24.63 -20.36 4.66
CA LEU A 191 -24.72 -19.54 3.45
C LEU A 191 -26.11 -18.88 3.35
N ASP A 192 -26.11 -17.59 3.02
CA ASP A 192 -27.34 -16.88 2.68
C ASP A 192 -27.91 -17.29 1.33
N LEU A 193 -29.08 -16.75 0.98
CA LEU A 193 -29.78 -17.09 -0.25
C LEU A 193 -28.96 -16.68 -1.48
N SER A 194 -28.40 -15.45 -1.49
CA SER A 194 -27.61 -14.95 -2.63
C SER A 194 -26.36 -15.77 -2.88
N GLN A 195 -25.70 -16.24 -1.81
CA GLN A 195 -24.54 -17.13 -1.88
C GLN A 195 -24.94 -18.52 -2.42
N LYS A 196 -26.04 -19.11 -1.93
CA LYS A 196 -26.55 -20.41 -2.42
C LYS A 196 -26.93 -20.36 -3.90
N GLU A 197 -27.63 -19.30 -4.30
CA GLU A 197 -27.96 -19.06 -5.69
C GLU A 197 -26.71 -18.90 -6.57
N ALA A 198 -25.70 -18.15 -6.10
CA ALA A 198 -24.45 -17.97 -6.81
C ALA A 198 -23.69 -19.29 -6.98
N VAL A 199 -23.66 -20.17 -5.96
CA VAL A 199 -23.05 -21.51 -6.05
C VAL A 199 -23.79 -22.35 -7.09
N SER A 200 -25.12 -22.43 -7.00
CA SER A 200 -25.94 -23.20 -7.94
C SER A 200 -25.77 -22.69 -9.38
N PHE A 201 -25.79 -21.36 -9.56
CA PHE A 201 -25.57 -20.74 -10.84
C PHE A 201 -24.18 -21.07 -11.41
N ALA A 202 -23.10 -20.93 -10.63
CA ALA A 202 -21.75 -21.20 -11.09
C ALA A 202 -21.57 -22.64 -11.56
N LEU A 203 -22.19 -23.60 -10.89
CA LEU A 203 -22.11 -25.02 -11.26
C LEU A 203 -22.97 -25.33 -12.50
N ALA A 204 -24.13 -24.66 -12.66
CA ALA A 204 -25.03 -24.85 -13.79
C ALA A 204 -24.47 -24.30 -15.11
N GLN A 205 -23.62 -23.24 -15.08
CA GLN A 205 -23.00 -22.72 -16.29
C GLN A 205 -22.02 -23.74 -16.88
N LYS A 206 -22.03 -23.82 -18.19
CA LYS A 206 -21.16 -24.77 -18.91
C LYS A 206 -19.73 -24.24 -19.08
N GLU A 207 -19.56 -22.99 -19.54
CA GLU A 207 -18.26 -22.43 -19.85
C GLU A 207 -17.83 -21.28 -18.92
N LEU A 208 -18.73 -20.32 -18.66
CA LEU A 208 -18.40 -19.07 -17.96
C LEU A 208 -19.41 -18.73 -16.88
N ALA A 209 -18.92 -18.52 -15.65
CA ALA A 209 -19.66 -17.91 -14.57
C ALA A 209 -18.84 -16.80 -13.91
N ILE A 210 -19.49 -15.69 -13.53
CA ILE A 210 -18.90 -14.56 -12.83
C ILE A 210 -19.63 -14.37 -11.50
N ILE A 211 -18.89 -14.42 -10.40
CA ILE A 211 -19.36 -14.16 -9.05
C ILE A 211 -18.89 -12.77 -8.65
N HIS A 212 -19.78 -11.81 -8.70
CA HIS A 212 -19.54 -10.45 -8.25
C HIS A 212 -19.76 -10.41 -6.73
N GLY A 213 -18.69 -10.23 -5.98
CA GLY A 213 -18.69 -10.21 -4.52
C GLY A 213 -18.27 -8.87 -3.95
N PRO A 214 -19.20 -7.94 -3.71
CA PRO A 214 -18.93 -6.68 -3.02
C PRO A 214 -18.26 -6.84 -1.66
N PRO A 215 -17.77 -5.74 -1.04
CA PRO A 215 -17.08 -5.81 0.25
C PRO A 215 -17.93 -6.49 1.32
N GLY A 216 -17.34 -7.43 2.05
CA GLY A 216 -18.00 -8.09 3.19
C GLY A 216 -19.05 -9.15 2.85
N THR A 217 -19.37 -9.41 1.57
CA THR A 217 -20.44 -10.35 1.15
C THR A 217 -20.03 -11.83 1.19
N GLY A 218 -18.86 -12.16 1.72
CA GLY A 218 -18.43 -13.56 1.85
C GLY A 218 -18.02 -14.21 0.52
N LYS A 219 -17.54 -13.45 -0.47
CA LYS A 219 -17.06 -13.94 -1.78
C LYS A 219 -16.19 -15.19 -1.66
N THR A 220 -15.15 -15.15 -0.84
CA THR A 220 -14.23 -16.28 -0.65
C THR A 220 -14.93 -17.50 -0.06
N THR A 221 -15.89 -17.32 0.83
CA THR A 221 -16.71 -18.41 1.40
C THR A 221 -17.55 -19.07 0.31
N THR A 222 -18.15 -18.27 -0.57
CA THR A 222 -18.94 -18.75 -1.73
C THR A 222 -18.04 -19.49 -2.73
N VAL A 223 -16.86 -18.98 -3.03
CA VAL A 223 -15.87 -19.62 -3.90
C VAL A 223 -15.41 -20.96 -3.34
N VAL A 224 -15.12 -21.05 -2.05
CA VAL A 224 -14.78 -22.31 -1.36
C VAL A 224 -15.90 -23.32 -1.51
N GLU A 225 -17.15 -22.94 -1.28
CA GLU A 225 -18.30 -23.83 -1.48
C GLU A 225 -18.43 -24.32 -2.92
N ILE A 226 -18.25 -23.44 -3.91
CA ILE A 226 -18.24 -23.81 -5.34
C ILE A 226 -17.16 -24.88 -5.62
N ILE A 227 -15.94 -24.69 -5.10
CA ILE A 227 -14.83 -25.63 -5.26
C ILE A 227 -15.18 -26.98 -4.61
N LEU A 228 -15.75 -26.96 -3.39
CA LEU A 228 -16.11 -28.20 -2.69
C LEU A 228 -17.20 -28.98 -3.41
N GLN A 229 -18.20 -28.31 -3.97
CA GLN A 229 -19.25 -28.91 -4.76
C GLN A 229 -18.71 -29.48 -6.08
N ALA A 230 -17.78 -28.75 -6.76
CA ALA A 230 -17.12 -29.25 -7.97
C ALA A 230 -16.31 -30.53 -7.68
N VAL A 231 -15.54 -30.55 -6.60
CA VAL A 231 -14.80 -31.74 -6.14
C VAL A 231 -15.75 -32.88 -5.75
N LYS A 232 -16.92 -32.60 -5.18
CA LYS A 232 -17.95 -33.61 -4.87
C LYS A 232 -18.51 -34.25 -6.13
N GLN A 233 -18.55 -33.49 -7.23
CA GLN A 233 -18.92 -34.02 -8.57
C GLN A 233 -17.78 -34.79 -9.27
N GLY A 234 -16.62 -34.92 -8.63
CA GLY A 234 -15.44 -35.62 -9.18
C GLY A 234 -14.55 -34.76 -10.08
N LEU A 235 -14.84 -33.46 -10.21
CA LEU A 235 -14.11 -32.53 -11.06
C LEU A 235 -12.74 -32.17 -10.48
N LYS A 236 -11.73 -32.06 -11.36
CA LYS A 236 -10.40 -31.55 -11.05
C LYS A 236 -10.36 -30.04 -11.19
N VAL A 237 -10.04 -29.36 -10.11
CA VAL A 237 -10.10 -27.90 -10.02
C VAL A 237 -8.71 -27.28 -9.99
N LEU A 238 -8.46 -26.34 -10.89
CA LEU A 238 -7.33 -25.40 -10.80
C LEU A 238 -7.83 -24.08 -10.26
N CYS A 239 -7.39 -23.71 -9.05
CA CYS A 239 -7.79 -22.46 -8.40
C CYS A 239 -6.63 -21.46 -8.42
N CYS A 240 -6.89 -20.27 -8.96
CA CYS A 240 -5.88 -19.23 -9.16
C CYS A 240 -6.30 -17.89 -8.55
N ALA A 241 -5.33 -17.02 -8.30
CA ALA A 241 -5.53 -15.63 -7.96
C ALA A 241 -4.32 -14.79 -8.38
N PRO A 242 -4.43 -13.44 -8.49
CA PRO A 242 -3.30 -12.59 -8.87
C PRO A 242 -2.19 -12.54 -7.81
N SER A 243 -2.52 -12.65 -6.53
CA SER A 243 -1.57 -12.53 -5.43
C SER A 243 -1.39 -13.83 -4.63
N ASN A 244 -0.24 -13.99 -3.95
CA ASN A 244 -0.02 -15.12 -3.06
C ASN A 244 -0.97 -15.11 -1.87
N ILE A 245 -1.25 -13.93 -1.31
CA ILE A 245 -2.13 -13.78 -0.15
C ILE A 245 -3.55 -14.27 -0.48
N ALA A 246 -4.08 -13.90 -1.65
CA ALA A 246 -5.40 -14.35 -2.08
C ALA A 246 -5.47 -15.88 -2.25
N VAL A 247 -4.42 -16.49 -2.81
CA VAL A 247 -4.35 -17.96 -2.92
C VAL A 247 -4.23 -18.62 -1.55
N ASP A 248 -3.41 -18.08 -0.66
CA ASP A 248 -3.17 -18.65 0.67
C ASP A 248 -4.43 -18.57 1.55
N ASN A 249 -5.23 -17.50 1.45
CA ASN A 249 -6.54 -17.39 2.07
C ASN A 249 -7.51 -18.52 1.63
N LEU A 250 -7.46 -18.90 0.35
CA LEU A 250 -8.24 -20.04 -0.14
C LEU A 250 -7.70 -21.37 0.39
N VAL A 251 -6.38 -21.53 0.46
CA VAL A 251 -5.75 -22.74 1.04
C VAL A 251 -6.15 -22.93 2.49
N GLU A 252 -6.08 -21.89 3.31
CA GLU A 252 -6.48 -21.94 4.74
C GLU A 252 -7.92 -22.41 4.90
N ARG A 253 -8.84 -21.87 4.12
CA ARG A 253 -10.27 -22.24 4.21
C ARG A 253 -10.54 -23.64 3.68
N LEU A 254 -9.93 -24.05 2.56
CA LEU A 254 -10.07 -25.38 1.98
C LEU A 254 -9.42 -26.46 2.85
N ALA A 255 -8.32 -26.14 3.53
CA ALA A 255 -7.64 -27.06 4.46
C ALA A 255 -8.56 -27.52 5.60
N LEU A 256 -9.43 -26.64 6.11
CA LEU A 256 -10.43 -26.98 7.13
C LEU A 256 -11.41 -28.05 6.66
N CYS A 257 -11.64 -28.15 5.34
CA CYS A 257 -12.60 -29.09 4.74
C CYS A 257 -12.02 -30.48 4.45
N LYS A 258 -10.79 -30.79 4.88
CA LYS A 258 -10.11 -32.08 4.75
C LYS A 258 -10.05 -32.63 3.31
N LYS A 259 -10.00 -31.77 2.29
CA LYS A 259 -9.79 -32.15 0.89
C LYS A 259 -8.30 -32.24 0.58
N ARG A 260 -7.94 -33.00 -0.46
CA ARG A 260 -6.56 -33.12 -0.93
C ARG A 260 -6.23 -31.91 -1.78
N ILE A 261 -5.59 -30.93 -1.16
CA ILE A 261 -5.20 -29.65 -1.78
C ILE A 261 -3.69 -29.60 -1.96
N LEU A 262 -3.24 -28.97 -3.03
CA LEU A 262 -1.83 -28.76 -3.34
C LEU A 262 -1.57 -27.32 -3.74
N ARG A 263 -0.71 -26.63 -2.99
CA ARG A 263 -0.32 -25.24 -3.22
C ARG A 263 0.98 -25.18 -4.02
N LEU A 264 0.92 -24.66 -5.25
CA LEU A 264 2.09 -24.42 -6.10
C LEU A 264 2.65 -23.02 -5.84
N GLY A 265 3.90 -22.94 -5.51
CA GLY A 265 4.61 -21.68 -5.26
C GLY A 265 5.81 -21.91 -4.37
N HIS A 266 6.72 -20.94 -4.35
CA HIS A 266 7.91 -21.05 -3.52
C HIS A 266 7.54 -20.88 -2.03
N PRO A 267 7.99 -21.82 -1.13
CA PRO A 267 7.59 -21.81 0.30
C PRO A 267 7.79 -20.48 1.02
N ALA A 268 8.84 -19.75 0.68
CA ALA A 268 9.12 -18.47 1.30
C ALA A 268 8.15 -17.33 0.93
N ARG A 269 7.27 -17.54 -0.05
CA ARG A 269 6.21 -16.60 -0.43
C ARG A 269 4.85 -16.95 0.15
N LEU A 270 4.75 -18.08 0.83
CA LEU A 270 3.53 -18.62 1.39
C LEU A 270 3.44 -18.23 2.87
N LEU A 271 2.24 -18.02 3.34
CA LEU A 271 1.99 -17.88 4.77
C LEU A 271 2.47 -19.15 5.51
N GLU A 272 2.97 -18.98 6.72
CA GLU A 272 3.49 -20.09 7.53
C GLU A 272 2.42 -21.16 7.77
N SER A 273 1.18 -20.72 8.00
CA SER A 273 0.01 -21.57 8.21
C SER A 273 -0.27 -22.54 7.07
N VAL A 274 0.06 -22.17 5.81
CA VAL A 274 -0.26 -22.97 4.63
C VAL A 274 0.95 -23.72 4.04
N GLN A 275 2.16 -23.50 4.58
CA GLN A 275 3.40 -24.09 4.03
C GLN A 275 3.36 -25.60 3.94
N HIS A 276 2.64 -26.27 4.84
CA HIS A 276 2.52 -27.74 4.84
C HIS A 276 1.69 -28.30 3.67
N HIS A 277 0.92 -27.45 2.98
CA HIS A 277 0.21 -27.78 1.75
C HIS A 277 1.03 -27.45 0.49
N SER A 278 2.22 -26.85 0.66
CA SER A 278 3.09 -26.55 -0.48
C SER A 278 3.62 -27.81 -1.15
N LEU A 279 3.87 -27.71 -2.47
CA LEU A 279 4.48 -28.81 -3.24
C LEU A 279 5.79 -29.27 -2.59
N ASP A 280 6.66 -28.34 -2.15
CA ASP A 280 7.92 -28.68 -1.47
C ASP A 280 7.71 -29.49 -0.19
N ALA A 281 6.72 -29.13 0.63
CA ALA A 281 6.42 -29.85 1.85
C ALA A 281 5.78 -31.23 1.59
N VAL A 282 5.01 -31.36 0.54
CA VAL A 282 4.43 -32.65 0.11
C VAL A 282 5.53 -33.56 -0.43
N LEU A 283 6.43 -33.05 -1.27
CA LEU A 283 7.58 -33.80 -1.79
C LEU A 283 8.53 -34.26 -0.69
N ALA A 284 8.76 -33.39 0.33
CA ALA A 284 9.62 -33.74 1.46
C ALA A 284 9.06 -34.86 2.36
N ARG A 285 7.76 -35.17 2.24
CA ARG A 285 7.08 -36.26 2.96
C ARG A 285 6.80 -37.48 2.06
N SER A 286 7.12 -37.41 0.77
CA SER A 286 6.92 -38.50 -0.16
C SER A 286 7.89 -39.67 0.10
N ASP A 287 7.53 -40.89 -0.32
CA ASP A 287 8.36 -42.09 -0.17
C ASP A 287 9.74 -41.94 -0.83
N ASN A 288 9.84 -41.11 -1.86
CA ASN A 288 11.09 -40.84 -2.57
C ASN A 288 11.93 -39.74 -1.95
N ALA A 289 11.44 -39.07 -0.89
CA ALA A 289 12.10 -37.90 -0.32
C ALA A 289 13.54 -38.18 0.14
N GLN A 290 13.79 -39.38 0.73
CA GLN A 290 15.10 -39.76 1.20
C GLN A 290 16.06 -39.96 0.03
N ILE A 291 15.64 -40.64 -1.03
CA ILE A 291 16.47 -40.92 -2.23
C ILE A 291 16.83 -39.59 -2.92
N VAL A 292 15.87 -38.70 -3.07
CA VAL A 292 16.09 -37.35 -3.63
C VAL A 292 17.07 -36.54 -2.78
N ALA A 293 16.99 -36.64 -1.45
CA ALA A 293 17.92 -35.98 -0.54
C ALA A 293 19.32 -36.55 -0.63
N ASP A 294 19.47 -37.86 -0.82
CA ASP A 294 20.75 -38.53 -1.00
C ASP A 294 21.42 -38.11 -2.31
N ILE A 295 20.69 -38.13 -3.41
CA ILE A 295 21.22 -37.71 -4.72
C ILE A 295 21.66 -36.21 -4.64
N ARG A 296 20.92 -35.35 -3.97
CA ARG A 296 21.32 -33.94 -3.77
C ARG A 296 22.63 -33.86 -2.97
N ARG A 297 22.77 -34.67 -1.92
CA ARG A 297 24.02 -34.74 -1.13
C ARG A 297 25.21 -35.26 -1.99
N ASP A 298 24.99 -36.25 -2.85
CA ASP A 298 25.99 -36.74 -3.72
C ASP A 298 26.44 -35.70 -4.74
N ILE A 299 25.51 -34.97 -5.34
CA ILE A 299 25.83 -33.82 -6.18
C ILE A 299 26.70 -32.79 -5.42
N ASP A 300 26.32 -32.42 -4.18
CA ASP A 300 27.08 -31.48 -3.37
C ASP A 300 28.49 -32.01 -3.02
N GLN A 301 28.64 -33.34 -2.77
CA GLN A 301 29.95 -33.98 -2.54
C GLN A 301 30.82 -33.94 -3.78
N VAL A 302 30.26 -34.30 -4.95
CA VAL A 302 31.02 -34.29 -6.21
C VAL A 302 31.42 -32.87 -6.60
N PHE A 303 30.59 -31.87 -6.33
CA PHE A 303 30.98 -30.46 -6.45
C PHE A 303 32.14 -30.11 -5.53
N GLY A 304 32.12 -30.58 -4.29
CA GLY A 304 33.21 -30.39 -3.34
C GLY A 304 34.54 -31.03 -3.83
N LYS A 305 34.48 -32.22 -4.43
CA LYS A 305 35.65 -32.89 -5.02
C LYS A 305 36.16 -32.13 -6.26
N ASN A 306 35.26 -31.72 -7.15
CA ASN A 306 35.59 -30.96 -8.37
C ASN A 306 36.30 -29.62 -8.04
N LYS A 307 35.92 -28.95 -6.92
CA LYS A 307 36.56 -27.71 -6.48
C LYS A 307 37.98 -27.94 -5.95
N LYS A 308 38.24 -29.07 -5.33
CA LYS A 308 39.55 -29.40 -4.70
C LYS A 308 40.58 -29.94 -5.70
N THR A 309 40.15 -30.62 -6.77
CA THR A 309 41.08 -31.23 -7.73
C THR A 309 41.63 -30.18 -8.70
N GLN A 310 42.89 -30.35 -9.09
CA GLN A 310 43.53 -29.51 -10.13
C GLN A 310 43.61 -30.23 -11.47
N ASP A 311 43.50 -31.56 -11.49
CA ASP A 311 43.57 -32.35 -12.70
C ASP A 311 42.39 -32.10 -13.63
N LYS A 312 42.68 -31.73 -14.87
CA LYS A 312 41.73 -31.38 -15.90
C LYS A 312 40.86 -32.59 -16.33
N ARG A 313 41.45 -33.80 -16.28
CA ARG A 313 40.76 -35.05 -16.65
C ARG A 313 39.77 -35.48 -15.58
N GLU A 314 40.17 -35.39 -14.29
CA GLU A 314 39.26 -35.64 -13.16
C GLU A 314 38.15 -34.66 -13.11
N LYS A 315 38.40 -33.36 -13.37
CA LYS A 315 37.34 -32.35 -13.49
C LYS A 315 36.32 -32.67 -14.58
N GLY A 316 36.78 -33.27 -15.70
CA GLY A 316 35.90 -33.77 -16.77
C GLY A 316 35.00 -34.91 -16.28
N ASN A 317 35.55 -35.86 -15.54
CA ASN A 317 34.81 -36.99 -14.98
C ASN A 317 33.76 -36.53 -13.98
N PHE A 318 34.13 -35.65 -13.02
CA PHE A 318 33.19 -35.09 -12.05
C PHE A 318 32.06 -34.29 -12.70
N ARG A 319 32.32 -33.56 -13.77
CA ARG A 319 31.26 -32.87 -14.53
C ARG A 319 30.27 -33.83 -15.17
N SER A 320 30.77 -34.95 -15.71
CA SER A 320 29.94 -36.01 -16.30
C SER A 320 29.10 -36.71 -15.24
N GLU A 321 29.68 -36.99 -14.09
CA GLU A 321 28.99 -37.55 -12.91
C GLU A 321 27.90 -36.64 -12.41
N ILE A 322 28.18 -35.35 -12.21
CA ILE A 322 27.18 -34.32 -11.82
C ILE A 322 26.04 -34.30 -12.85
N LYS A 323 26.34 -34.40 -14.15
CA LYS A 323 25.29 -34.38 -15.19
C LYS A 323 24.38 -35.59 -15.10
N LEU A 324 24.92 -36.77 -14.81
CA LEU A 324 24.14 -38.01 -14.63
C LEU A 324 23.29 -37.92 -13.36
N LEU A 325 23.86 -37.51 -12.22
CA LEU A 325 23.12 -37.36 -10.97
C LEU A 325 22.00 -36.33 -11.09
N ARG A 326 22.23 -35.25 -11.80
CA ARG A 326 21.17 -34.24 -12.07
C ARG A 326 20.07 -34.78 -12.96
N LYS A 327 20.39 -35.63 -13.95
CA LYS A 327 19.37 -36.26 -14.78
C LYS A 327 18.50 -37.19 -13.95
N GLU A 328 19.10 -38.02 -13.11
CA GLU A 328 18.39 -38.93 -12.22
C GLU A 328 17.55 -38.13 -11.19
N LEU A 329 18.12 -37.11 -10.59
CA LEU A 329 17.39 -36.19 -9.66
C LEU A 329 16.14 -35.63 -10.32
N LYS A 330 16.28 -35.11 -11.55
CA LYS A 330 15.17 -34.51 -12.29
C LYS A 330 14.07 -35.53 -12.59
N GLU A 331 14.40 -36.74 -13.06
CA GLU A 331 13.44 -37.80 -13.37
C GLU A 331 12.64 -38.21 -12.12
N ARG A 332 13.33 -38.36 -10.97
CA ARG A 332 12.68 -38.72 -9.70
C ARG A 332 11.81 -37.57 -9.14
N GLU A 333 12.29 -36.34 -9.22
CA GLU A 333 11.53 -35.16 -8.79
C GLU A 333 10.29 -34.97 -9.68
N GLU A 334 10.40 -35.12 -11.01
CA GLU A 334 9.26 -35.00 -11.93
C GLU A 334 8.22 -36.11 -11.67
N ALA A 335 8.63 -37.34 -11.44
CA ALA A 335 7.72 -38.44 -11.07
C ALA A 335 6.98 -38.17 -9.75
N ALA A 336 7.69 -37.70 -8.72
CA ALA A 336 7.08 -37.35 -7.43
C ALA A 336 6.13 -36.15 -7.55
N ILE A 337 6.45 -35.17 -8.39
CA ILE A 337 5.57 -34.04 -8.69
C ILE A 337 4.28 -34.50 -9.39
N VAL A 338 4.38 -35.35 -10.42
CA VAL A 338 3.20 -35.91 -11.11
C VAL A 338 2.31 -36.65 -10.11
N GLN A 339 2.89 -37.51 -9.28
CA GLN A 339 2.14 -38.22 -8.24
C GLN A 339 1.42 -37.27 -7.31
N SER A 340 2.09 -36.22 -6.86
CA SER A 340 1.49 -35.22 -5.95
C SER A 340 0.36 -34.42 -6.62
N LEU A 341 0.55 -34.04 -7.89
CA LEU A 341 -0.45 -33.30 -8.67
C LEU A 341 -1.70 -34.14 -8.94
N THR A 342 -1.50 -35.40 -9.34
CA THR A 342 -2.62 -36.30 -9.67
C THR A 342 -3.40 -36.73 -8.41
N ALA A 343 -2.73 -36.82 -7.27
CA ALA A 343 -3.36 -37.13 -6.00
C ALA A 343 -4.22 -35.98 -5.50
N ALA A 344 -3.96 -34.72 -5.89
CA ALA A 344 -4.71 -33.58 -5.46
C ALA A 344 -6.09 -33.50 -6.12
N ASP A 345 -7.11 -33.06 -5.34
CA ASP A 345 -8.44 -32.74 -5.85
C ASP A 345 -8.49 -31.29 -6.34
N VAL A 346 -7.75 -30.40 -5.64
CA VAL A 346 -7.63 -28.98 -5.96
C VAL A 346 -6.16 -28.59 -6.01
N VAL A 347 -5.73 -28.02 -7.12
CA VAL A 347 -4.41 -27.39 -7.26
C VAL A 347 -4.56 -25.89 -7.17
N LEU A 348 -3.79 -25.25 -6.29
CA LEU A 348 -3.85 -23.81 -6.08
C LEU A 348 -2.54 -23.15 -6.47
N ALA A 349 -2.62 -22.07 -7.25
CA ALA A 349 -1.45 -21.32 -7.73
C ALA A 349 -1.78 -19.82 -7.89
N THR A 350 -0.76 -18.97 -7.97
CA THR A 350 -1.01 -17.64 -8.57
C THR A 350 -1.25 -17.78 -10.07
N ASN A 351 -1.94 -16.82 -10.71
CA ASN A 351 -2.17 -16.85 -12.16
C ASN A 351 -0.86 -17.14 -12.91
N THR A 352 0.19 -16.39 -12.61
CA THR A 352 1.53 -16.58 -13.20
C THR A 352 2.21 -17.87 -12.75
N GLY A 353 1.87 -18.39 -11.57
CA GLY A 353 2.36 -19.68 -11.05
C GLY A 353 1.77 -20.89 -11.76
N ALA A 354 0.62 -20.76 -12.40
CA ALA A 354 -0.03 -21.79 -13.22
C ALA A 354 0.57 -21.94 -14.64
N SER A 355 1.68 -21.27 -14.91
CA SER A 355 2.35 -21.23 -16.19
C SER A 355 2.86 -22.61 -16.66
N SER A 356 2.93 -22.78 -17.99
CA SER A 356 3.38 -24.00 -18.63
C SER A 356 4.89 -24.26 -18.53
N ASP A 357 5.67 -23.35 -17.98
CA ASP A 357 7.09 -23.56 -17.64
C ASP A 357 7.28 -24.08 -16.20
N GLY A 358 6.19 -24.13 -15.41
CA GLY A 358 6.16 -24.65 -14.05
C GLY A 358 5.80 -26.13 -13.92
N PRO A 359 5.45 -26.61 -12.70
CA PRO A 359 5.08 -27.99 -12.43
C PRO A 359 3.92 -28.53 -13.29
N LEU A 360 2.97 -27.65 -13.66
CA LEU A 360 1.78 -28.04 -14.45
C LEU A 360 2.10 -28.50 -15.88
N LYS A 361 3.33 -28.29 -16.37
CA LYS A 361 3.78 -28.84 -17.67
C LYS A 361 3.79 -30.37 -17.71
N LEU A 362 3.82 -31.02 -16.53
CA LEU A 362 3.89 -32.45 -16.38
C LEU A 362 2.51 -33.14 -16.44
N LEU A 363 1.42 -32.37 -16.47
CA LEU A 363 0.06 -32.85 -16.60
C LEU A 363 -0.40 -32.79 -18.07
N PRO A 364 -1.36 -33.64 -18.49
CA PRO A 364 -2.05 -33.49 -19.77
C PRO A 364 -2.73 -32.14 -19.90
N GLU A 365 -2.95 -31.67 -21.12
CA GLU A 365 -3.59 -30.37 -21.39
C GLU A 365 -5.07 -30.34 -20.96
N ASP A 366 -5.75 -31.46 -20.95
CA ASP A 366 -7.14 -31.68 -20.57
C ASP A 366 -7.34 -32.18 -19.14
N TYR A 367 -6.33 -32.02 -18.28
CA TYR A 367 -6.35 -32.56 -16.92
C TYR A 367 -7.38 -31.87 -16.00
N PHE A 368 -7.59 -30.56 -16.15
CA PHE A 368 -8.50 -29.80 -15.33
C PHE A 368 -9.86 -29.61 -15.99
N ASP A 369 -10.92 -29.81 -15.22
CA ASP A 369 -12.31 -29.59 -15.67
C ASP A 369 -12.75 -28.17 -15.48
N VAL A 370 -12.27 -27.51 -14.41
CA VAL A 370 -12.67 -26.15 -14.02
C VAL A 370 -11.47 -25.33 -13.57
N VAL A 371 -11.39 -24.10 -14.09
CA VAL A 371 -10.51 -23.05 -13.56
C VAL A 371 -11.33 -22.07 -12.73
N VAL A 372 -10.93 -21.83 -11.50
CA VAL A 372 -11.48 -20.77 -10.64
C VAL A 372 -10.44 -19.67 -10.48
N VAL A 373 -10.80 -18.41 -10.78
CA VAL A 373 -9.92 -17.26 -10.58
C VAL A 373 -10.56 -16.34 -9.54
N ASP A 374 -10.03 -16.33 -8.32
CA ASP A 374 -10.44 -15.39 -7.27
C ASP A 374 -9.67 -14.06 -7.41
N GLU A 375 -10.25 -12.96 -6.93
CA GLU A 375 -9.74 -11.60 -7.10
C GLU A 375 -9.45 -11.24 -8.57
N CYS A 376 -10.28 -11.77 -9.50
CA CYS A 376 -10.07 -11.61 -10.94
C CYS A 376 -10.08 -10.15 -11.40
N ALA A 377 -10.81 -9.27 -10.71
CA ALA A 377 -10.85 -7.83 -11.01
C ALA A 377 -9.51 -7.11 -10.82
N GLN A 378 -8.58 -7.68 -10.02
CA GLN A 378 -7.25 -7.14 -9.76
C GLN A 378 -6.18 -7.73 -10.68
N ALA A 379 -6.55 -8.66 -11.55
CA ALA A 379 -5.61 -9.37 -12.42
C ALA A 379 -5.54 -8.70 -13.80
N LEU A 380 -4.33 -8.43 -14.28
CA LEU A 380 -4.13 -8.14 -15.70
C LEU A 380 -4.78 -9.24 -16.55
N GLU A 381 -5.57 -8.89 -17.56
CA GLU A 381 -6.25 -9.86 -18.39
C GLU A 381 -5.30 -10.90 -18.98
N ALA A 382 -4.11 -10.48 -19.44
CA ALA A 382 -3.07 -11.37 -19.93
C ALA A 382 -2.64 -12.43 -18.91
N SER A 383 -2.71 -12.15 -17.60
CA SER A 383 -2.39 -13.12 -16.56
C SER A 383 -3.46 -14.20 -16.37
N CYS A 384 -4.72 -13.84 -16.61
CA CYS A 384 -5.84 -14.78 -16.52
C CYS A 384 -5.79 -15.83 -17.65
N TRP A 385 -5.25 -15.47 -18.80
CA TRP A 385 -5.10 -16.42 -19.91
C TRP A 385 -4.17 -17.59 -19.60
N ILE A 386 -3.26 -17.45 -18.64
CA ILE A 386 -2.36 -18.56 -18.23
C ILE A 386 -3.16 -19.77 -17.72
N PRO A 387 -4.01 -19.64 -16.68
CA PRO A 387 -4.82 -20.76 -16.21
C PRO A 387 -6.00 -21.08 -17.14
N LEU A 388 -6.61 -20.08 -17.80
CA LEU A 388 -7.80 -20.28 -18.64
C LEU A 388 -7.60 -21.24 -19.80
N LEU A 389 -6.38 -21.31 -20.36
CA LEU A 389 -6.03 -22.24 -21.43
C LEU A 389 -6.02 -23.72 -21.00
N LYS A 390 -6.25 -24.03 -19.71
CA LYS A 390 -6.09 -25.36 -19.13
C LYS A 390 -7.40 -26.10 -18.83
N ALA A 391 -8.56 -25.48 -19.05
CA ALA A 391 -9.86 -26.09 -18.76
C ALA A 391 -10.97 -25.57 -19.69
N PRO A 392 -12.04 -26.34 -19.91
CA PRO A 392 -13.18 -25.92 -20.72
C PRO A 392 -14.11 -24.97 -20.00
N LYS A 393 -14.05 -24.87 -18.67
CA LYS A 393 -14.92 -24.04 -17.85
C LYS A 393 -14.11 -23.11 -16.95
N CYS A 394 -14.56 -21.86 -16.84
CA CYS A 394 -14.01 -20.92 -15.86
C CYS A 394 -15.08 -20.30 -14.97
N ILE A 395 -14.70 -20.06 -13.72
CA ILE A 395 -15.49 -19.33 -12.73
C ILE A 395 -14.60 -18.17 -12.25
N LEU A 396 -15.04 -16.95 -12.55
CA LEU A 396 -14.33 -15.72 -12.18
C LEU A 396 -15.01 -15.13 -10.96
N ALA A 397 -14.27 -14.89 -9.91
CA ALA A 397 -14.76 -14.22 -8.71
C ALA A 397 -13.97 -12.94 -8.44
N GLY A 398 -14.63 -11.88 -8.03
CA GLY A 398 -13.98 -10.59 -7.80
C GLY A 398 -14.97 -9.48 -7.57
N ASP A 399 -14.44 -8.26 -7.59
CA ASP A 399 -15.23 -7.04 -7.52
C ASP A 399 -14.60 -5.94 -8.39
N HIS A 400 -15.17 -5.70 -9.55
CA HIS A 400 -14.68 -4.69 -10.50
C HIS A 400 -15.01 -3.26 -10.08
N ARG A 401 -15.76 -3.06 -8.98
CA ARG A 401 -16.00 -1.76 -8.33
C ARG A 401 -14.96 -1.47 -7.23
N GLN A 402 -14.03 -2.40 -6.98
CA GLN A 402 -12.83 -2.21 -6.19
C GLN A 402 -11.61 -2.03 -7.10
N LEU A 403 -10.38 -2.11 -6.52
CA LEU A 403 -9.16 -1.78 -7.25
C LEU A 403 -9.00 -2.56 -8.56
N PRO A 404 -8.63 -1.88 -9.65
CA PRO A 404 -8.26 -2.49 -10.91
C PRO A 404 -6.87 -3.15 -10.83
N PRO A 405 -6.41 -3.83 -11.88
CA PRO A 405 -5.03 -4.28 -11.99
C PRO A 405 -4.04 -3.12 -11.82
N THR A 406 -3.01 -3.34 -11.01
CA THR A 406 -1.95 -2.34 -10.79
C THR A 406 -1.07 -2.24 -12.03
N THR A 407 -0.86 -1.02 -12.53
CA THR A 407 -0.02 -0.69 -13.68
C THR A 407 0.94 0.45 -13.34
N VAL A 408 2.15 0.40 -13.88
CA VAL A 408 3.17 1.45 -13.77
C VAL A 408 3.00 2.48 -14.88
N SER A 409 2.73 2.01 -16.10
CA SER A 409 2.56 2.87 -17.27
C SER A 409 1.18 3.50 -17.32
N HIS A 410 1.09 4.80 -17.04
CA HIS A 410 -0.15 5.57 -17.20
C HIS A 410 -0.69 5.50 -18.64
N ARG A 411 0.20 5.47 -19.65
CA ARG A 411 -0.19 5.32 -21.06
C ARG A 411 -0.82 3.97 -21.34
N ALA A 412 -0.26 2.88 -20.78
CA ALA A 412 -0.82 1.55 -20.93
C ALA A 412 -2.17 1.43 -20.19
N ALA A 413 -2.29 2.02 -19.01
CA ALA A 413 -3.53 2.07 -18.25
C ALA A 413 -4.66 2.75 -19.03
N LEU A 414 -4.43 3.96 -19.55
CA LEU A 414 -5.38 4.70 -20.37
C LEU A 414 -5.74 3.97 -21.66
N ALA A 415 -4.82 3.20 -22.23
CA ALA A 415 -5.06 2.39 -23.43
C ALA A 415 -5.78 1.06 -23.14
N GLY A 416 -6.17 0.81 -21.86
CA GLY A 416 -7.01 -0.31 -21.44
C GLY A 416 -6.30 -1.47 -20.74
N LEU A 417 -5.00 -1.34 -20.38
CA LEU A 417 -4.29 -2.40 -19.64
C LEU A 417 -4.86 -2.60 -18.23
N SER A 418 -5.38 -1.55 -17.61
CA SER A 418 -6.02 -1.58 -16.29
C SER A 418 -7.45 -2.15 -16.29
N ARG A 419 -8.04 -2.41 -17.45
CA ARG A 419 -9.35 -3.06 -17.56
C ARG A 419 -9.21 -4.56 -17.33
N SER A 420 -9.89 -5.10 -16.35
CA SER A 420 -9.82 -6.52 -16.02
C SER A 420 -10.67 -7.38 -16.96
N LEU A 421 -10.31 -8.68 -17.07
CA LEU A 421 -11.14 -9.67 -17.78
C LEU A 421 -12.57 -9.70 -17.24
N MET A 422 -12.71 -9.69 -15.91
CA MET A 422 -14.02 -9.73 -15.26
C MET A 422 -14.91 -8.53 -15.64
N GLU A 423 -14.35 -7.33 -15.61
CA GLU A 423 -15.04 -6.10 -15.99
C GLU A 423 -15.50 -6.15 -17.44
N ARG A 424 -14.62 -6.53 -18.36
CA ARG A 424 -14.93 -6.65 -19.79
C ARG A 424 -16.04 -7.67 -20.08
N LEU A 425 -16.04 -8.81 -19.39
CA LEU A 425 -17.05 -9.86 -19.60
C LEU A 425 -18.38 -9.53 -18.92
N ALA A 426 -18.35 -8.89 -17.74
CA ALA A 426 -19.55 -8.44 -17.06
C ALA A 426 -20.32 -7.39 -17.90
N GLU A 427 -19.61 -6.43 -18.48
CA GLU A 427 -20.21 -5.46 -19.40
C GLU A 427 -20.77 -6.11 -20.67
N LYS A 428 -20.05 -7.11 -21.22
CA LYS A 428 -20.44 -7.74 -22.47
C LYS A 428 -21.64 -8.65 -22.35
N HIS A 429 -21.69 -9.49 -21.30
CA HIS A 429 -22.70 -10.57 -21.17
C HIS A 429 -23.73 -10.29 -20.07
N GLY A 430 -23.51 -9.30 -19.20
CA GLY A 430 -24.46 -8.87 -18.18
C GLY A 430 -24.96 -10.00 -17.27
N ALA A 431 -26.22 -9.93 -16.90
CA ALA A 431 -26.87 -10.86 -15.97
C ALA A 431 -26.88 -12.34 -16.43
N GLY A 432 -26.64 -12.60 -17.72
CA GLY A 432 -26.55 -13.97 -18.24
C GLY A 432 -25.42 -14.80 -17.63
N VAL A 433 -24.31 -14.15 -17.30
CA VAL A 433 -23.11 -14.81 -16.74
C VAL A 433 -22.72 -14.29 -15.35
N VAL A 434 -23.36 -13.25 -14.83
CA VAL A 434 -23.02 -12.61 -13.56
C VAL A 434 -24.05 -12.92 -12.49
N ARG A 435 -23.59 -13.26 -11.28
CA ARG A 435 -24.39 -13.24 -10.04
C ARG A 435 -23.68 -12.41 -9.01
N MET A 436 -24.42 -11.44 -8.45
CA MET A 436 -23.91 -10.56 -7.40
C MET A 436 -24.36 -11.08 -6.03
N LEU A 437 -23.46 -11.07 -5.05
CA LEU A 437 -23.77 -11.32 -3.66
C LEU A 437 -24.30 -10.02 -3.04
N THR A 438 -25.40 -10.09 -2.30
CA THR A 438 -26.13 -8.89 -1.85
C THR A 438 -26.11 -8.67 -0.34
N VAL A 439 -25.83 -9.71 0.45
CA VAL A 439 -25.78 -9.59 1.92
C VAL A 439 -24.34 -9.47 2.37
N GLN A 440 -24.01 -8.40 3.11
CA GLN A 440 -22.68 -8.21 3.67
C GLN A 440 -22.63 -8.45 5.18
N TYR A 441 -21.50 -8.94 5.70
CA TYR A 441 -21.26 -9.42 7.06
C TYR A 441 -20.08 -8.70 7.71
N ARG A 442 -19.70 -7.52 7.26
CA ARG A 442 -18.53 -6.79 7.72
C ARG A 442 -18.89 -5.49 8.39
N MET A 443 -19.58 -4.62 7.64
CA MET A 443 -19.70 -3.21 7.95
C MET A 443 -20.95 -2.89 8.75
N HIS A 444 -20.85 -1.90 9.63
CA HIS A 444 -22.03 -1.20 10.15
C HIS A 444 -22.88 -0.69 8.98
N GLN A 445 -24.20 -0.67 9.15
CA GLN A 445 -25.14 -0.30 8.09
C GLN A 445 -24.85 1.08 7.51
N ALA A 446 -24.54 2.07 8.34
CA ALA A 446 -24.21 3.43 7.88
C ALA A 446 -23.00 3.46 6.94
N ILE A 447 -21.94 2.68 7.22
CA ILE A 447 -20.75 2.58 6.35
C ILE A 447 -21.13 1.91 5.03
N MET A 448 -21.96 0.86 5.09
CA MET A 448 -22.34 0.10 3.90
C MET A 448 -23.26 0.90 2.97
N CYS A 449 -24.21 1.69 3.51
CA CYS A 449 -25.21 2.40 2.69
C CYS A 449 -24.57 3.33 1.66
N TRP A 450 -23.57 4.14 2.06
CA TRP A 450 -22.86 4.98 1.10
C TRP A 450 -22.26 4.16 -0.07
N ALA A 451 -21.55 3.09 0.25
CA ALA A 451 -20.96 2.24 -0.78
C ALA A 451 -22.03 1.56 -1.64
N SER A 452 -23.13 1.11 -1.03
CA SER A 452 -24.26 0.49 -1.72
C SER A 452 -24.86 1.43 -2.76
N GLU A 453 -25.16 2.66 -2.38
CA GLU A 453 -25.79 3.66 -3.24
C GLU A 453 -24.86 4.11 -4.36
N THR A 454 -23.61 4.44 -4.04
CA THR A 454 -22.68 5.02 -5.00
C THR A 454 -22.06 4.00 -5.96
N MET A 455 -21.78 2.77 -5.50
CA MET A 455 -21.02 1.78 -6.26
C MET A 455 -21.82 0.54 -6.66
N TYR A 456 -22.87 0.17 -5.90
CA TYR A 456 -23.59 -1.10 -6.07
C TYR A 456 -25.11 -0.92 -6.30
N HIS A 457 -25.54 0.25 -6.75
CA HIS A 457 -26.92 0.55 -7.15
C HIS A 457 -27.97 0.29 -6.05
N GLY A 458 -27.62 0.49 -4.80
CA GLY A 458 -28.51 0.26 -3.66
C GLY A 458 -28.80 -1.21 -3.35
N GLN A 459 -28.09 -2.17 -3.96
CA GLN A 459 -28.42 -3.60 -3.87
C GLN A 459 -27.82 -4.31 -2.66
N LEU A 460 -26.91 -3.66 -1.92
CA LEU A 460 -26.32 -4.26 -0.72
C LEU A 460 -27.23 -4.09 0.51
N THR A 461 -27.27 -5.13 1.32
CA THR A 461 -27.95 -5.13 2.61
C THR A 461 -27.01 -5.63 3.71
N SER A 462 -27.10 -5.03 4.90
CA SER A 462 -26.31 -5.50 6.04
C SER A 462 -27.02 -6.67 6.74
N HIS A 463 -26.26 -7.72 7.03
CA HIS A 463 -26.78 -8.79 7.86
C HIS A 463 -27.07 -8.25 9.29
N PRO A 464 -28.16 -8.68 9.97
CA PRO A 464 -28.54 -8.16 11.30
C PRO A 464 -27.42 -8.23 12.34
N SER A 465 -26.49 -9.20 12.22
CA SER A 465 -25.37 -9.35 13.15
C SER A 465 -24.36 -8.23 13.11
N VAL A 466 -24.35 -7.41 12.06
CA VAL A 466 -23.38 -6.32 11.85
C VAL A 466 -24.03 -4.96 11.60
N ALA A 467 -25.33 -4.95 11.36
CA ALA A 467 -26.04 -3.73 10.96
C ALA A 467 -25.91 -2.59 11.98
N GLY A 468 -25.91 -2.88 13.28
CA GLY A 468 -25.84 -1.89 14.34
C GLY A 468 -24.65 -2.02 15.28
N HIS A 469 -23.61 -2.79 14.92
CA HIS A 469 -22.46 -2.99 15.79
C HIS A 469 -21.53 -1.77 15.87
N LEU A 470 -21.09 -1.36 17.04
CA LEU A 470 -20.27 -0.19 17.30
C LEU A 470 -18.96 -0.57 17.99
N LEU A 471 -17.99 0.33 18.05
CA LEU A 471 -16.72 0.06 18.76
C LEU A 471 -16.93 -0.23 20.23
N LYS A 472 -17.87 0.45 20.88
CA LYS A 472 -18.22 0.22 22.29
C LYS A 472 -18.69 -1.19 22.59
N ASP A 473 -19.14 -1.95 21.60
CA ASP A 473 -19.57 -3.34 21.76
C ASP A 473 -18.40 -4.33 21.78
N LEU A 474 -17.18 -3.84 21.56
CA LEU A 474 -15.97 -4.66 21.67
C LEU A 474 -15.64 -4.93 23.16
N PRO A 475 -15.14 -6.12 23.49
CA PRO A 475 -14.76 -6.44 24.86
C PRO A 475 -13.69 -5.48 25.41
N GLY A 476 -13.97 -4.85 26.55
CA GLY A 476 -13.03 -3.95 27.24
C GLY A 476 -13.01 -2.52 26.68
N VAL A 477 -13.89 -2.18 25.76
CA VAL A 477 -14.02 -0.81 25.24
C VAL A 477 -15.09 -0.06 26.03
N THR A 478 -14.73 1.16 26.45
CA THR A 478 -15.63 2.08 27.17
C THR A 478 -16.56 2.80 26.20
N ASP A 479 -17.74 3.14 26.70
CA ASP A 479 -18.78 3.84 25.95
C ASP A 479 -18.50 5.35 25.95
N THR A 480 -17.77 5.83 24.96
CA THR A 480 -17.40 7.26 24.76
C THR A 480 -18.06 7.82 23.49
N GLU A 481 -17.94 9.10 23.24
CA GLU A 481 -18.42 9.73 22.01
C GLU A 481 -17.76 9.07 20.79
N GLU A 482 -16.44 8.83 20.83
CA GLU A 482 -15.67 8.24 19.72
C GLU A 482 -16.09 6.79 19.42
N THR A 483 -16.46 6.02 20.45
CA THR A 483 -16.80 4.60 20.30
C THR A 483 -18.25 4.34 19.91
N ARG A 484 -19.11 5.37 19.95
CA ARG A 484 -20.53 5.32 19.53
C ARG A 484 -20.75 5.67 18.08
N VAL A 485 -19.80 6.33 17.44
CA VAL A 485 -19.97 6.94 16.11
C VAL A 485 -19.43 6.03 15.02
N PRO A 486 -20.28 5.54 14.09
CA PRO A 486 -19.80 4.71 12.97
C PRO A 486 -19.15 5.54 11.85
N LEU A 487 -19.58 6.80 11.66
CA LEU A 487 -19.11 7.72 10.63
C LEU A 487 -18.65 9.03 11.28
N LEU A 488 -17.38 9.38 11.11
CA LEU A 488 -16.80 10.64 11.61
C LEU A 488 -16.12 11.38 10.47
N LEU A 489 -16.45 12.67 10.32
CA LEU A 489 -15.73 13.58 9.42
C LEU A 489 -14.99 14.62 10.29
N ILE A 490 -13.68 14.72 10.14
CA ILE A 490 -12.88 15.80 10.71
C ILE A 490 -12.48 16.72 9.57
N ASP A 491 -13.17 17.85 9.45
CA ASP A 491 -12.95 18.81 8.39
C ASP A 491 -11.82 19.79 8.74
N THR A 492 -10.82 19.86 7.87
CA THR A 492 -9.65 20.74 8.01
C THR A 492 -9.77 22.01 7.17
N ALA A 493 -10.91 22.24 6.51
CA ALA A 493 -11.14 23.42 5.69
C ALA A 493 -11.00 24.72 6.52
N GLY A 494 -10.22 25.67 6.02
CA GLY A 494 -9.99 26.95 6.69
C GLY A 494 -9.02 26.92 7.88
N CYS A 495 -8.54 25.75 8.31
CA CYS A 495 -7.63 25.61 9.45
C CYS A 495 -6.15 25.88 9.09
N GLY A 496 -5.83 26.11 7.83
CA GLY A 496 -4.46 26.36 7.37
C GLY A 496 -3.56 25.14 7.35
N LEU A 497 -4.12 23.92 7.46
CA LEU A 497 -3.39 22.66 7.44
C LEU A 497 -3.16 22.21 5.99
N LEU A 498 -2.26 22.91 5.28
CA LEU A 498 -1.98 22.67 3.87
C LEU A 498 -1.06 21.44 3.66
N GLU A 499 -1.18 20.81 2.49
CA GLU A 499 -0.25 19.77 2.04
C GLU A 499 1.17 20.35 1.85
N LEU A 500 2.19 19.49 1.99
CA LEU A 500 3.58 19.88 1.75
C LEU A 500 3.79 20.14 0.26
N GLU A 501 4.38 21.30 -0.07
CA GLU A 501 4.80 21.65 -1.42
C GLU A 501 6.24 21.17 -1.65
N GLU A 502 6.41 19.98 -2.21
CA GLU A 502 7.69 19.51 -2.76
C GLU A 502 7.59 19.53 -4.29
N GLU A 503 8.41 20.37 -4.93
CA GLU A 503 8.38 20.60 -6.39
C GLU A 503 8.71 19.35 -7.22
N ASP A 504 9.48 18.39 -6.70
CA ASP A 504 9.97 17.21 -7.43
C ASP A 504 9.35 15.89 -6.99
N SER A 505 8.46 15.86 -5.98
CA SER A 505 7.91 14.64 -5.42
C SER A 505 6.47 14.39 -5.89
N GLN A 506 6.24 13.26 -6.55
CA GLN A 506 4.88 12.78 -6.86
C GLN A 506 4.09 12.39 -5.61
N SER A 507 4.74 12.25 -4.45
CA SER A 507 4.12 11.86 -3.19
C SER A 507 3.87 13.09 -2.32
N LYS A 508 2.66 13.20 -1.78
CA LYS A 508 2.20 14.32 -0.96
C LYS A 508 2.10 13.92 0.52
N GLY A 509 2.23 14.89 1.42
CA GLY A 509 2.07 14.71 2.86
C GLY A 509 1.41 15.92 3.49
N ASN A 510 0.69 15.71 4.60
CA ASN A 510 0.04 16.75 5.40
C ASN A 510 0.31 16.49 6.89
N PRO A 511 1.31 17.16 7.47
CA PRO A 511 1.64 16.99 8.89
C PRO A 511 0.50 17.40 9.84
N GLY A 512 -0.36 18.32 9.43
CA GLY A 512 -1.54 18.71 10.22
C GLY A 512 -2.52 17.55 10.36
N GLU A 513 -2.83 16.87 9.26
CA GLU A 513 -3.66 15.66 9.31
C GLU A 513 -3.01 14.52 10.10
N VAL A 514 -1.66 14.36 10.06
CA VAL A 514 -0.95 13.37 10.88
C VAL A 514 -1.22 13.58 12.37
N ARG A 515 -1.27 14.83 12.82
CA ARG A 515 -1.55 15.15 14.23
C ARG A 515 -2.99 14.84 14.60
N LEU A 516 -3.96 15.24 13.78
CA LEU A 516 -5.38 14.89 13.97
C LEU A 516 -5.59 13.38 14.05
N VAL A 517 -4.97 12.63 13.12
CA VAL A 517 -4.97 11.16 13.16
C VAL A 517 -4.39 10.65 14.48
N THR A 518 -3.29 11.22 14.94
CA THR A 518 -2.62 10.81 16.19
C THR A 518 -3.53 11.04 17.42
N LEU A 519 -4.19 12.19 17.48
CA LEU A 519 -5.11 12.53 18.57
C LEU A 519 -6.33 11.60 18.60
N HIS A 520 -6.94 11.36 17.44
CA HIS A 520 -8.11 10.47 17.38
C HIS A 520 -7.75 9.00 17.70
N ILE A 521 -6.59 8.51 17.25
CA ILE A 521 -6.10 7.17 17.63
C ILE A 521 -5.88 7.08 19.14
N GLN A 522 -5.29 8.14 19.74
CA GLN A 522 -5.08 8.14 21.18
C GLN A 522 -6.41 8.09 21.93
N ALA A 523 -7.42 8.85 21.49
CA ALA A 523 -8.76 8.81 22.10
C ALA A 523 -9.42 7.41 22.00
N LEU A 524 -9.28 6.73 20.86
CA LEU A 524 -9.77 5.36 20.69
C LEU A 524 -9.04 4.36 21.58
N VAL A 525 -7.71 4.49 21.69
CA VAL A 525 -6.89 3.60 22.54
C VAL A 525 -7.18 3.84 24.02
N ASP A 526 -7.34 5.10 24.44
CA ASP A 526 -7.70 5.46 25.81
C ASP A 526 -9.11 4.97 26.18
N ALA A 527 -10.02 4.87 25.18
CA ALA A 527 -11.31 4.23 25.34
C ALA A 527 -11.24 2.70 25.38
N GLY A 528 -10.06 2.08 25.18
CA GLY A 528 -9.85 0.63 25.29
C GLY A 528 -9.81 -0.11 23.95
N VAL A 529 -9.91 0.56 22.81
CA VAL A 529 -9.78 -0.08 21.48
C VAL A 529 -8.33 -0.53 21.29
N GLN A 530 -8.11 -1.80 20.96
CA GLN A 530 -6.78 -2.33 20.76
C GLN A 530 -6.14 -1.68 19.52
N ALA A 531 -4.86 -1.24 19.59
CA ALA A 531 -4.15 -0.67 18.47
C ALA A 531 -4.09 -1.63 17.25
N GLY A 532 -4.08 -2.95 17.50
CA GLY A 532 -4.16 -3.98 16.46
C GLY A 532 -5.49 -4.01 15.71
N ASP A 533 -6.57 -3.46 16.26
CA ASP A 533 -7.89 -3.36 15.64
C ASP A 533 -8.13 -2.04 14.89
N ILE A 534 -7.12 -1.16 14.91
CA ILE A 534 -7.16 0.13 14.22
C ILE A 534 -6.26 0.08 12.99
N ALA A 535 -6.67 0.75 11.92
CA ALA A 535 -5.83 1.03 10.76
C ALA A 535 -5.87 2.50 10.37
N VAL A 536 -4.75 2.97 9.80
CA VAL A 536 -4.68 4.26 9.13
C VAL A 536 -4.36 4.03 7.66
N ILE A 537 -5.16 4.62 6.79
CA ILE A 537 -5.03 4.50 5.35
C ILE A 537 -4.81 5.89 4.74
N ALA A 538 -3.78 6.04 3.94
CA ALA A 538 -3.48 7.26 3.20
C ALA A 538 -3.26 6.98 1.71
N PRO A 539 -3.60 7.91 0.79
CA PRO A 539 -3.39 7.70 -0.64
C PRO A 539 -1.93 7.87 -1.07
N TYR A 540 -1.07 8.47 -0.24
CA TYR A 540 0.30 8.83 -0.57
C TYR A 540 1.32 8.18 0.37
N ASN A 541 2.43 7.68 -0.19
CA ASN A 541 3.48 7.01 0.58
C ASN A 541 4.18 7.96 1.57
N LEU A 542 4.39 9.23 1.21
CA LEU A 542 4.98 10.21 2.13
C LEU A 542 4.12 10.35 3.40
N GLN A 543 2.80 10.43 3.26
CA GLN A 543 1.88 10.48 4.42
C GLN A 543 1.97 9.21 5.28
N VAL A 544 2.05 8.04 4.63
CA VAL A 544 2.25 6.76 5.33
C VAL A 544 3.54 6.77 6.14
N ASP A 545 4.62 7.33 5.61
CA ASP A 545 5.91 7.39 6.29
C ASP A 545 5.89 8.41 7.45
N LEU A 546 5.25 9.57 7.27
CA LEU A 546 5.03 10.56 8.35
C LEU A 546 4.22 9.95 9.49
N LEU A 547 3.13 9.24 9.18
CA LEU A 547 2.31 8.55 10.17
C LEU A 547 3.08 7.47 10.92
N ARG A 548 3.90 6.68 10.21
CA ARG A 548 4.76 5.66 10.83
C ARG A 548 5.79 6.27 11.76
N GLN A 549 6.42 7.39 11.38
CA GLN A 549 7.37 8.10 12.24
C GLN A 549 6.70 8.59 13.53
N SER A 550 5.46 9.09 13.43
CA SER A 550 4.72 9.60 14.59
C SER A 550 4.20 8.49 15.51
N LEU A 551 3.67 7.39 14.95
CA LEU A 551 2.83 6.43 15.66
C LEU A 551 3.47 5.08 15.95
N SER A 552 4.43 4.59 15.10
CA SER A 552 4.92 3.20 15.22
C SER A 552 5.69 2.93 16.53
N ASN A 553 6.30 3.93 17.13
CA ASN A 553 6.98 3.78 18.42
C ASN A 553 6.01 3.67 19.59
N LYS A 554 4.85 4.33 19.50
CA LYS A 554 3.80 4.31 20.54
C LYS A 554 2.90 3.10 20.41
N HIS A 555 2.54 2.77 19.15
CA HIS A 555 1.57 1.72 18.81
C HIS A 555 2.15 0.80 17.71
N PRO A 556 3.05 -0.14 18.06
CA PRO A 556 3.71 -1.01 17.07
C PRO A 556 2.75 -1.97 16.35
N GLU A 557 1.58 -2.25 16.91
CA GLU A 557 0.55 -3.12 16.35
C GLU A 557 -0.42 -2.39 15.41
N LEU A 558 -0.37 -1.04 15.40
CA LEU A 558 -1.19 -0.21 14.51
C LEU A 558 -0.80 -0.44 13.05
N GLU A 559 -1.79 -0.66 12.20
CA GLU A 559 -1.54 -0.93 10.79
C GLU A 559 -1.66 0.36 9.95
N ILE A 560 -0.53 0.87 9.45
CA ILE A 560 -0.46 2.10 8.64
C ILE A 560 -0.01 1.73 7.23
N LYS A 561 -0.86 1.97 6.21
CA LYS A 561 -0.60 1.60 4.81
C LYS A 561 -1.28 2.52 3.81
N SER A 562 -0.83 2.39 2.54
CA SER A 562 -1.58 2.94 1.41
C SER A 562 -2.85 2.13 1.15
N VAL A 563 -3.80 2.70 0.37
CA VAL A 563 -5.06 2.03 -0.01
C VAL A 563 -4.78 0.68 -0.67
N ASP A 564 -3.86 0.65 -1.64
CA ASP A 564 -3.48 -0.57 -2.36
C ASP A 564 -2.87 -1.63 -1.42
N GLY A 565 -2.06 -1.18 -0.45
CA GLY A 565 -1.43 -2.05 0.56
C GLY A 565 -2.40 -2.61 1.61
N PHE A 566 -3.61 -2.04 1.72
CA PHE A 566 -4.64 -2.48 2.68
C PHE A 566 -5.72 -3.36 2.06
N GLN A 567 -5.63 -3.63 0.75
CA GLN A 567 -6.59 -4.46 0.05
C GLN A 567 -6.66 -5.90 0.62
N GLY A 568 -7.88 -6.46 0.70
CA GLY A 568 -8.12 -7.78 1.28
C GLY A 568 -8.08 -7.83 2.82
N ARG A 569 -7.83 -6.69 3.48
CA ARG A 569 -7.82 -6.56 4.94
C ARG A 569 -9.05 -5.82 5.44
N GLU A 570 -9.30 -5.91 6.75
CA GLU A 570 -10.38 -5.20 7.42
C GLU A 570 -10.01 -4.98 8.89
N LYS A 571 -10.53 -3.93 9.51
CA LYS A 571 -10.30 -3.56 10.90
C LYS A 571 -11.58 -3.05 11.55
N GLU A 572 -11.62 -3.07 12.88
CA GLU A 572 -12.77 -2.55 13.62
C GLU A 572 -12.91 -1.04 13.42
N ALA A 573 -11.79 -0.30 13.49
CA ALA A 573 -11.73 1.13 13.19
C ALA A 573 -10.75 1.42 12.05
N VAL A 574 -11.12 2.33 11.13
CA VAL A 574 -10.28 2.79 10.03
C VAL A 574 -10.28 4.31 9.97
N LEU A 575 -9.10 4.90 9.98
CA LEU A 575 -8.92 6.34 9.80
C LEU A 575 -8.37 6.60 8.39
N LEU A 576 -9.04 7.47 7.66
CA LEU A 576 -8.67 7.87 6.30
C LEU A 576 -8.15 9.31 6.33
N THR A 577 -6.90 9.53 5.95
CA THR A 577 -6.33 10.87 5.79
C THR A 577 -6.17 11.15 4.31
N PHE A 578 -6.86 12.18 3.80
CA PHE A 578 -6.90 12.47 2.37
C PHE A 578 -5.73 13.30 1.89
N VAL A 579 -5.03 13.96 2.82
CA VAL A 579 -3.79 14.70 2.58
C VAL A 579 -3.97 15.99 1.79
N ARG A 580 -4.81 15.97 0.74
CA ARG A 580 -4.95 17.07 -0.19
C ARG A 580 -5.66 18.26 0.44
N SER A 581 -4.90 19.34 0.55
CA SER A 581 -5.37 20.67 0.95
C SER A 581 -4.54 21.69 0.21
N ASN A 582 -5.12 22.27 -0.86
CA ASN A 582 -4.40 23.20 -1.73
C ASN A 582 -5.35 24.22 -2.38
N ARG A 583 -4.80 25.38 -2.73
CA ARG A 583 -5.58 26.49 -3.32
C ARG A 583 -6.12 26.22 -4.72
N LYS A 584 -5.59 25.20 -5.43
CA LYS A 584 -6.01 24.89 -6.80
C LYS A 584 -7.20 23.92 -6.83
N GLY A 585 -7.56 23.32 -5.70
CA GLY A 585 -8.62 22.30 -5.63
C GLY A 585 -8.26 20.99 -6.33
N GLU A 586 -6.96 20.70 -6.44
CA GLU A 586 -6.48 19.48 -7.08
C GLU A 586 -6.56 18.30 -6.10
N VAL A 587 -7.27 17.24 -6.47
CA VAL A 587 -7.46 16.05 -5.62
C VAL A 587 -6.46 14.91 -5.93
N GLY A 588 -5.80 14.93 -7.09
CA GLY A 588 -4.78 13.96 -7.46
C GLY A 588 -5.26 12.49 -7.39
N PHE A 589 -4.54 11.62 -6.66
CA PHE A 589 -4.87 10.19 -6.55
C PHE A 589 -6.22 9.89 -5.88
N LEU A 590 -6.84 10.85 -5.21
CA LEU A 590 -8.20 10.71 -4.66
C LEU A 590 -9.28 10.68 -5.74
N ALA A 591 -8.99 11.09 -6.98
CA ALA A 591 -9.92 11.05 -8.11
C ALA A 591 -10.27 9.62 -8.56
N GLU A 592 -9.65 8.58 -8.02
CA GLU A 592 -9.98 7.19 -8.33
C GLU A 592 -11.08 6.68 -7.39
N ASP A 593 -12.32 6.70 -7.84
CA ASP A 593 -13.51 6.31 -7.06
C ASP A 593 -13.38 4.93 -6.41
N ARG A 594 -12.79 3.97 -7.13
CA ARG A 594 -12.59 2.59 -6.66
C ARG A 594 -11.65 2.53 -5.44
N ARG A 595 -10.66 3.42 -5.36
CA ARG A 595 -9.76 3.52 -4.20
C ARG A 595 -10.49 4.00 -2.97
N ILE A 596 -11.34 5.00 -3.13
CA ILE A 596 -12.14 5.52 -2.03
C ILE A 596 -13.13 4.46 -1.54
N ASN A 597 -13.82 3.78 -2.46
CA ASN A 597 -14.69 2.66 -2.11
C ASN A 597 -13.94 1.59 -1.29
N VAL A 598 -12.73 1.20 -1.74
CA VAL A 598 -11.91 0.24 -0.99
C VAL A 598 -11.55 0.78 0.38
N ALA A 599 -11.09 2.03 0.49
CA ALA A 599 -10.66 2.61 1.76
C ALA A 599 -11.78 2.64 2.81
N VAL A 600 -12.95 3.18 2.46
CA VAL A 600 -14.12 3.28 3.34
C VAL A 600 -14.61 1.90 3.77
N THR A 601 -14.70 0.94 2.84
CA THR A 601 -15.23 -0.40 3.10
C THR A 601 -14.28 -1.35 3.82
N ARG A 602 -13.12 -0.85 4.30
CA ARG A 602 -12.21 -1.63 5.17
C ARG A 602 -12.66 -1.62 6.63
N ALA A 603 -13.43 -0.61 7.02
CA ALA A 603 -13.94 -0.46 8.37
C ALA A 603 -15.11 -1.43 8.65
N ARG A 604 -15.11 -1.98 9.86
CA ARG A 604 -16.23 -2.79 10.36
C ARG A 604 -17.22 -1.93 11.14
N ARG A 605 -16.75 -1.15 12.12
CA ARG A 605 -17.57 -0.46 13.10
C ARG A 605 -17.44 1.05 13.07
N HIS A 606 -16.28 1.56 12.69
CA HIS A 606 -15.98 2.99 12.72
C HIS A 606 -15.09 3.37 11.53
N VAL A 607 -15.46 4.42 10.84
CA VAL A 607 -14.61 5.07 9.84
C VAL A 607 -14.55 6.57 10.11
N ALA A 608 -13.33 7.09 10.27
CA ALA A 608 -13.07 8.52 10.39
C ALA A 608 -12.38 9.03 9.12
N VAL A 609 -12.92 10.05 8.50
CA VAL A 609 -12.34 10.75 7.34
C VAL A 609 -11.80 12.09 7.81
N ILE A 610 -10.50 12.34 7.54
CA ILE A 610 -9.84 13.60 7.81
C ILE A 610 -9.49 14.22 6.45
N CYS A 611 -10.05 15.39 6.13
CA CYS A 611 -9.84 16.03 4.84
C CYS A 611 -10.17 17.52 4.88
N ASP A 612 -9.64 18.25 3.90
CA ASP A 612 -10.06 19.62 3.58
C ASP A 612 -11.26 19.57 2.62
N SER A 613 -12.46 19.82 3.15
CA SER A 613 -13.70 19.77 2.38
C SER A 613 -13.71 20.77 1.21
N HIS A 614 -13.04 21.92 1.31
CA HIS A 614 -12.92 22.88 0.21
C HIS A 614 -12.15 22.29 -0.99
N THR A 615 -11.09 21.52 -0.71
CA THR A 615 -10.30 20.89 -1.76
C THR A 615 -11.03 19.70 -2.36
N VAL A 616 -11.55 18.78 -1.53
CA VAL A 616 -12.12 17.51 -2.01
C VAL A 616 -13.48 17.67 -2.68
N ASN A 617 -14.29 18.66 -2.32
CA ASN A 617 -15.59 18.94 -2.94
C ASN A 617 -15.50 19.38 -4.42
N ASN A 618 -14.29 19.68 -4.92
CA ASN A 618 -14.08 19.92 -6.35
C ASN A 618 -14.20 18.63 -7.21
N HIS A 619 -14.23 17.45 -6.58
CA HIS A 619 -14.44 16.19 -7.26
C HIS A 619 -15.80 15.61 -6.90
N ALA A 620 -16.66 15.36 -7.91
CA ALA A 620 -18.07 15.00 -7.72
C ALA A 620 -18.25 13.76 -6.81
N PHE A 621 -17.45 12.71 -7.00
CA PHE A 621 -17.54 11.49 -6.18
C PHE A 621 -17.10 11.73 -4.73
N LEU A 622 -16.01 12.46 -4.49
CA LEU A 622 -15.58 12.81 -3.14
C LEU A 622 -16.61 13.69 -2.43
N LYS A 623 -17.25 14.59 -3.17
CA LYS A 623 -18.33 15.40 -2.64
C LYS A 623 -19.48 14.52 -2.12
N THR A 624 -19.87 13.45 -2.83
CA THR A 624 -20.92 12.53 -2.33
C THR A 624 -20.52 11.89 -1.00
N LEU A 625 -19.22 11.60 -0.79
CA LEU A 625 -18.75 11.07 0.49
C LEU A 625 -18.85 12.10 1.61
N VAL A 626 -18.38 13.32 1.36
CA VAL A 626 -18.44 14.43 2.35
C VAL A 626 -19.88 14.76 2.70
N ASP A 627 -20.77 14.90 1.70
CA ASP A 627 -22.18 15.16 1.88
C ASP A 627 -22.84 14.05 2.72
N TYR A 628 -22.55 12.78 2.40
CA TYR A 628 -23.12 11.62 3.13
C TYR A 628 -22.64 11.57 4.59
N PHE A 629 -21.35 11.83 4.85
CA PHE A 629 -20.83 11.89 6.22
C PHE A 629 -21.39 13.08 6.99
N THR A 630 -21.66 14.17 6.31
CA THR A 630 -22.31 15.36 6.90
C THR A 630 -23.75 15.09 7.29
N GLU A 631 -24.49 14.32 6.48
CA GLU A 631 -25.90 14.03 6.71
C GLU A 631 -26.11 12.89 7.74
N HIS A 632 -25.28 11.85 7.71
CA HIS A 632 -25.49 10.60 8.43
C HIS A 632 -24.46 10.31 9.51
N GLY A 633 -23.41 11.13 9.63
CA GLY A 633 -22.31 10.94 10.56
C GLY A 633 -22.16 12.10 11.56
N GLU A 634 -21.09 12.06 12.32
CA GLU A 634 -20.65 13.17 13.16
C GLU A 634 -19.61 14.00 12.41
N VAL A 635 -19.79 15.31 12.39
CA VAL A 635 -18.85 16.27 11.78
C VAL A 635 -18.18 17.07 12.88
N ARG A 636 -16.85 17.06 12.88
CA ARG A 636 -15.98 17.88 13.74
C ARG A 636 -15.12 18.76 12.86
N THR A 637 -14.83 19.96 13.33
CA THR A 637 -13.86 20.81 12.66
C THR A 637 -12.49 20.66 13.30
N ALA A 638 -11.43 20.73 12.50
CA ALA A 638 -10.06 20.70 13.03
C ALA A 638 -9.73 21.92 13.92
N PHE A 639 -10.53 22.98 13.90
CA PHE A 639 -10.43 24.09 14.86
C PHE A 639 -10.60 23.64 16.32
N GLU A 640 -11.35 22.57 16.58
CA GLU A 640 -11.55 22.04 17.93
C GLU A 640 -10.28 21.43 18.52
N TYR A 641 -9.31 21.10 17.67
CA TYR A 641 -8.05 20.45 18.02
C TYR A 641 -6.83 21.38 17.89
N LEU A 642 -7.04 22.68 17.51
CA LEU A 642 -5.92 23.59 17.25
C LEU A 642 -5.09 23.91 18.49
N ASP A 643 -5.69 23.88 19.67
CA ASP A 643 -4.98 24.09 20.94
C ASP A 643 -4.00 22.93 21.25
N ASP A 644 -4.29 21.72 20.74
CA ASP A 644 -3.45 20.53 20.84
C ASP A 644 -2.47 20.41 19.66
N ILE A 645 -2.79 21.06 18.54
CA ILE A 645 -1.93 21.15 17.36
C ILE A 645 -1.12 22.44 17.48
N VAL A 646 -0.04 22.43 18.27
CA VAL A 646 0.93 23.55 18.26
C VAL A 646 1.37 23.74 16.80
N PRO A 647 1.23 24.94 16.22
CA PRO A 647 1.73 25.20 14.89
C PRO A 647 3.25 25.23 14.90
N GLU A 648 3.85 24.07 14.83
CA GLU A 648 5.26 23.97 14.45
C GLU A 648 5.35 24.36 12.98
N ASN A 649 6.29 25.26 12.69
CA ASN A 649 6.66 25.57 11.32
C ASN A 649 6.77 24.27 10.54
N TYR A 650 5.94 24.09 9.52
CA TYR A 650 5.96 22.94 8.60
C TYR A 650 7.21 22.94 7.69
N THR A 651 8.33 23.40 8.21
CA THR A 651 9.63 23.32 7.56
C THR A 651 10.25 21.99 7.94
N HIS A 652 10.46 21.17 6.93
CA HIS A 652 11.17 19.90 6.98
C HIS A 652 12.52 20.05 7.70
N GLU A 653 12.59 19.77 8.99
CA GLU A 653 13.86 19.54 9.70
C GLU A 653 14.46 18.15 9.43
N GLY A 654 14.08 17.52 8.34
CA GLY A 654 14.55 16.19 7.92
C GLY A 654 15.53 16.17 6.75
N SER A 655 15.82 17.34 6.11
CA SER A 655 16.62 17.42 4.89
C SER A 655 17.90 18.26 5.02
N GLN A 656 18.54 18.27 6.18
CA GLN A 656 19.93 18.76 6.26
C GLN A 656 20.92 17.62 6.04
N GLY A 657 20.84 17.00 4.87
CA GLY A 657 21.88 16.19 4.27
C GLY A 657 22.46 16.93 3.08
N HIS A 658 23.41 17.83 3.35
CA HIS A 658 24.44 18.33 2.43
C HIS A 658 24.13 18.28 0.92
N SER A 659 23.36 19.24 0.43
CA SER A 659 23.37 19.64 -0.97
C SER A 659 24.25 20.88 -1.12
N ARG A 660 25.49 20.69 -1.54
CA ARG A 660 26.29 21.74 -2.12
C ARG A 660 25.72 22.06 -3.50
N VAL A 661 24.95 23.11 -3.59
CA VAL A 661 24.51 23.72 -4.85
C VAL A 661 25.71 24.38 -5.51
N PRO A 662 26.04 24.09 -6.79
CA PRO A 662 26.96 24.90 -7.58
C PRO A 662 26.24 26.18 -8.02
N LYS A 663 26.81 27.34 -7.75
CA LYS A 663 26.37 28.64 -8.22
C LYS A 663 26.34 28.70 -9.76
N PRO A 664 25.32 29.27 -10.37
CA PRO A 664 25.30 29.50 -11.81
C PRO A 664 26.21 30.67 -12.16
N LYS A 665 27.11 30.42 -13.11
CA LYS A 665 27.88 31.47 -13.79
C LYS A 665 27.07 32.04 -14.92
N CYS A 666 26.86 33.35 -14.92
CA CYS A 666 26.32 34.09 -16.04
C CYS A 666 27.29 34.11 -17.24
N PRO A 667 26.80 34.13 -18.48
CA PRO A 667 27.65 34.16 -19.66
C PRO A 667 28.02 35.58 -20.01
N SER A 668 29.33 35.79 -20.25
CA SER A 668 29.82 36.96 -21.02
C SER A 668 30.47 36.52 -22.28
N THR A 669 29.94 37.02 -23.36
CA THR A 669 30.40 36.95 -24.77
C THR A 669 31.70 37.69 -24.96
N SER A 670 32.70 37.08 -25.65
CA SER A 670 33.47 37.70 -26.77
C SER A 670 34.54 36.72 -27.31
N ILE A 671 34.40 36.25 -28.50
CA ILE A 671 35.06 36.51 -29.79
C ILE A 671 36.57 36.20 -29.86
N ARG A 672 36.87 35.15 -30.70
CA ARG A 672 37.96 34.87 -31.65
C ARG A 672 39.42 34.62 -31.21
N LYS A 673 39.83 33.35 -31.41
CA LYS A 673 40.87 32.72 -32.33
C LYS A 673 42.21 33.44 -32.59
N PRO A 674 43.33 32.78 -33.07
CA PRO A 674 43.75 31.39 -32.95
C PRO A 674 45.28 31.20 -32.74
N ALA A 675 45.70 29.94 -32.65
CA ALA A 675 47.00 29.30 -33.02
C ALA A 675 48.23 29.67 -32.18
N SER A 676 49.01 28.75 -31.75
CA SER A 676 49.94 27.79 -32.37
C SER A 676 50.83 27.17 -31.28
N ASP A 677 51.02 25.88 -31.42
CA ASP A 677 52.25 25.07 -31.36
C ASP A 677 53.24 25.07 -30.20
N GLN A 678 53.59 23.85 -29.91
CA GLN A 678 54.90 23.25 -29.57
C GLN A 678 55.30 23.22 -28.10
N GLU A 679 55.32 22.04 -27.67
CA GLU A 679 56.45 21.07 -27.40
C GLU A 679 57.19 21.22 -26.08
N SER A 680 57.31 20.02 -25.51
CA SER A 680 58.49 19.40 -24.85
C SER A 680 58.78 19.67 -23.39
N GLY A 681 58.96 18.57 -22.75
CA GLY A 681 60.10 18.27 -21.87
C GLY A 681 59.78 17.95 -20.43
N GLN A 682 59.59 16.70 -20.18
CA GLN A 682 60.50 15.81 -19.43
C GLN A 682 60.86 16.21 -17.99
N GLU A 683 60.56 15.22 -17.13
CA GLU A 683 61.37 14.63 -16.05
C GLU A 683 61.60 15.47 -14.78
N THR A 684 61.52 14.98 -13.58
CA THR A 684 61.85 13.73 -12.91
C THR A 684 61.67 13.93 -11.41
N ARG A 685 61.29 12.82 -10.72
CA ARG A 685 61.73 12.34 -9.42
C ARG A 685 61.76 13.28 -8.17
N ALA A 686 61.17 12.96 -7.04
CA ALA A 686 61.47 11.93 -6.10
C ALA A 686 60.85 12.33 -4.76
N ALA A 687 60.30 11.36 -4.05
CA ALA A 687 60.07 11.37 -2.61
C ALA A 687 61.40 11.35 -1.84
N PRO A 688 61.50 11.43 -0.51
CA PRO A 688 60.58 10.84 0.48
C PRO A 688 60.57 11.47 1.92
N ARG A 689 59.59 10.97 2.72
CA ARG A 689 59.74 10.53 4.11
C ARG A 689 59.74 11.46 5.33
N HIS A 690 58.92 11.06 6.29
CA HIS A 690 58.97 11.10 7.74
C HIS A 690 58.74 12.46 8.44
N GLY A 691 58.01 12.54 9.51
CA GLY A 691 57.64 11.73 10.63
C GLY A 691 56.80 12.49 11.66
N ARG A 692 56.01 11.75 12.33
CA ARG A 692 55.65 11.70 13.76
C ARG A 692 55.79 12.93 14.65
N ARG A 693 54.77 13.31 15.36
CA ARG A 693 54.49 13.26 16.82
C ARG A 693 53.73 14.48 17.34
N LYS A 694 52.68 14.13 18.08
CA LYS A 694 51.97 14.88 19.12
C LYS A 694 52.95 15.11 20.33
N PRO A 695 52.55 15.80 21.43
CA PRO A 695 51.35 16.50 21.86
C PRO A 695 51.59 17.76 22.73
N SER A 696 50.52 18.29 23.33
CA SER A 696 50.37 18.94 24.66
C SER A 696 50.56 20.44 24.77
N GLU A 697 49.62 21.01 25.35
CA GLU A 697 49.36 21.64 26.65
C GLU A 697 49.18 23.16 26.66
N LYS A 698 48.17 23.57 27.38
CA LYS A 698 47.68 24.88 27.84
C LYS A 698 48.61 25.42 28.98
N PRO A 699 48.31 26.53 29.59
CA PRO A 699 48.01 27.95 29.36
C PRO A 699 49.01 28.85 30.14
N PRO A 700 48.85 30.05 30.72
CA PRO A 700 47.73 31.01 30.88
C PRO A 700 48.13 32.52 30.84
N GLY A 701 47.13 33.37 30.96
CA GLY A 701 47.26 34.59 31.76
C GLY A 701 47.22 35.94 31.08
N SER A 702 46.24 36.69 31.39
CA SER A 702 46.05 37.88 32.18
C SER A 702 45.84 39.20 31.43
N HIS A 703 44.67 39.79 31.80
CA HIS A 703 44.33 41.19 32.03
C HIS A 703 44.68 42.33 31.04
N VAL A 704 43.69 43.13 30.61
CA VAL A 704 43.35 44.41 31.19
C VAL A 704 42.11 45.05 30.48
N GLN A 705 41.29 45.70 31.25
CA GLN A 705 40.07 46.44 31.07
C GLN A 705 40.07 47.54 29.99
N SER A 706 38.90 47.78 29.35
CA SER A 706 38.09 49.01 29.60
C SER A 706 36.88 49.08 28.63
N GLN A 707 35.74 49.08 29.20
CA GLN A 707 34.64 50.03 29.25
C GLN A 707 33.87 50.46 27.98
N HIS A 708 32.57 50.26 28.15
CA HIS A 708 31.38 50.92 27.54
C HIS A 708 31.00 50.48 26.12
N SER A 709 29.80 50.05 25.84
CA SER A 709 28.46 50.31 26.36
C SER A 709 27.47 49.25 25.85
N SER A 710 26.60 48.92 26.76
CA SER A 710 25.29 48.28 26.70
C SER A 710 24.65 47.94 25.33
N SER A 711 24.31 46.70 25.12
CA SER A 711 22.92 46.25 24.88
C SER A 711 22.85 44.72 25.05
N ALA A 712 21.86 44.33 25.83
CA ALA A 712 21.61 43.04 26.35
C ALA A 712 21.19 42.01 25.26
N ASN A 713 21.81 40.82 25.33
CA ASN A 713 21.21 39.60 24.88
C ASN A 713 21.22 38.60 26.03
N GLY A 714 20.09 38.45 26.67
CA GLY A 714 19.83 37.45 27.71
C GLY A 714 18.86 36.42 27.13
N SER A 715 19.34 35.23 26.94
CA SER A 715 18.51 34.06 26.79
C SER A 715 17.90 33.70 28.12
N ASP A 716 16.56 33.76 28.22
CA ASP A 716 15.84 33.07 29.29
C ASP A 716 14.60 32.38 28.77
N ARG A 717 14.58 31.09 29.03
CA ARG A 717 13.41 30.23 28.88
C ARG A 717 12.60 30.34 30.17
N THR A 718 11.55 31.09 30.13
CA THR A 718 10.39 30.98 31.03
C THR A 718 9.21 31.64 30.35
N GLY A 719 8.03 30.98 30.37
CA GLY A 719 6.80 31.45 29.76
C GLY A 719 6.48 32.90 30.13
N GLY A 720 6.47 33.73 29.12
CA GLY A 720 6.09 35.13 29.25
C GLY A 720 4.67 35.37 28.75
N PRO A 721 4.01 36.47 29.14
CA PRO A 721 2.63 36.77 28.79
C PRO A 721 2.43 36.88 27.28
N ASP A 722 1.25 36.48 26.87
CA ASP A 722 0.78 36.35 25.52
C ASP A 722 1.20 37.49 24.59
N ARG A 723 2.03 37.22 23.59
CA ARG A 723 2.45 38.20 22.57
C ARG A 723 1.24 38.81 21.83
N THR A 724 0.11 38.16 21.85
CA THR A 724 -1.14 38.61 21.27
C THR A 724 -1.65 39.86 21.95
N GLU A 725 -1.53 39.96 23.28
CA GLU A 725 -1.89 41.17 24.00
C GLU A 725 -0.96 42.34 23.65
N HIS A 726 0.32 42.09 23.42
CA HIS A 726 1.25 43.14 22.98
C HIS A 726 0.88 43.69 21.59
N PHE A 727 0.57 42.78 20.63
CA PHE A 727 0.13 43.22 19.28
C PHE A 727 -1.22 43.92 19.32
N ARG A 728 -2.14 43.51 20.18
CA ARG A 728 -3.43 44.19 20.41
C ARG A 728 -3.21 45.61 20.95
N ALA A 729 -2.38 45.75 21.98
CA ALA A 729 -2.05 47.06 22.56
C ALA A 729 -1.38 47.98 21.51
N THR A 730 -0.46 47.47 20.70
CA THR A 730 0.20 48.22 19.62
C THR A 730 -0.79 48.69 18.55
N ILE A 731 -1.77 47.87 18.18
CA ILE A 731 -2.80 48.25 17.21
C ILE A 731 -3.81 49.24 17.85
N GLU A 732 -4.17 49.07 19.11
CA GLU A 732 -5.03 50.01 19.86
C GLU A 732 -4.36 51.40 19.99
N GLU A 733 -3.06 51.43 20.28
CA GLU A 733 -2.26 52.67 20.31
C GLU A 733 -2.22 53.34 18.93
N PHE A 734 -2.05 52.52 17.85
CA PHE A 734 -2.15 53.02 16.47
C PHE A 734 -3.54 53.56 16.16
N VAL A 735 -4.62 52.93 16.59
CA VAL A 735 -6.00 53.40 16.40
C VAL A 735 -6.23 54.71 17.16
N ALA A 736 -5.61 54.86 18.32
CA ALA A 736 -5.68 56.10 19.11
C ALA A 736 -4.75 57.23 18.60
N SER A 737 -3.71 56.89 17.83
CA SER A 737 -2.73 57.83 17.26
C SER A 737 -3.31 58.63 16.08
N LYS A 738 -2.57 59.57 15.53
CA LYS A 738 -2.91 60.29 14.29
C LYS A 738 -2.13 59.76 13.09
N GLU A 739 -1.41 58.69 13.25
CA GLU A 739 -0.59 58.06 12.17
C GLU A 739 -1.49 57.42 11.12
N SER A 740 -1.05 57.45 9.86
CA SER A 740 -1.80 56.89 8.75
C SER A 740 -1.47 55.43 8.50
N GLN A 741 -0.31 54.98 8.97
CA GLN A 741 0.24 53.66 8.70
C GLN A 741 1.13 53.19 9.86
N LEU A 742 1.03 51.91 10.22
CA LEU A 742 1.84 51.21 11.21
C LEU A 742 2.58 50.03 10.51
N GLU A 743 3.90 49.97 10.66
CA GLU A 743 4.71 48.91 10.10
C GLU A 743 5.23 48.00 11.21
N PHE A 744 5.05 46.69 11.00
CA PHE A 744 5.57 45.68 11.91
C PHE A 744 6.93 45.15 11.43
N PRO A 745 7.86 44.76 12.35
CA PRO A 745 9.20 44.33 12.00
C PRO A 745 9.23 43.10 11.11
N THR A 746 10.22 42.99 10.22
CA THR A 746 10.48 41.82 9.36
C THR A 746 10.82 40.57 10.15
N SER A 747 11.20 40.68 11.43
CA SER A 747 11.54 39.61 12.35
C SER A 747 10.34 38.85 12.92
N LEU A 748 9.09 39.32 12.63
CA LEU A 748 7.89 38.60 13.07
C LEU A 748 7.82 37.21 12.44
N SER A 749 7.47 36.21 13.26
CA SER A 749 7.15 34.89 12.79
C SER A 749 5.89 34.89 11.92
N SER A 750 5.70 33.84 11.09
CA SER A 750 4.48 33.71 10.27
C SER A 750 3.20 33.72 11.12
N HIS A 751 3.28 33.18 12.33
CA HIS A 751 2.19 33.17 13.32
C HIS A 751 1.92 34.56 13.86
N ASP A 752 2.96 35.32 14.27
CA ASP A 752 2.80 36.69 14.76
C ASP A 752 2.20 37.58 13.67
N ARG A 753 2.61 37.40 12.41
CA ARG A 753 2.02 38.10 11.27
C ARG A 753 0.54 37.79 11.09
N LEU A 754 0.15 36.49 11.19
CA LEU A 754 -1.26 36.11 11.11
C LEU A 754 -2.10 36.78 12.23
N ARG A 755 -1.56 36.81 13.47
CA ARG A 755 -2.21 37.47 14.59
C ARG A 755 -2.38 38.98 14.36
N VAL A 756 -1.36 39.63 13.81
CA VAL A 756 -1.46 41.05 13.43
C VAL A 756 -2.53 41.26 12.35
N HIS A 757 -2.62 40.41 11.35
CA HIS A 757 -3.68 40.48 10.34
C HIS A 757 -5.07 40.32 10.95
N GLN A 758 -5.27 39.36 11.85
CA GLN A 758 -6.54 39.12 12.52
C GLN A 758 -6.97 40.30 13.40
N LEU A 759 -6.02 40.81 14.20
CA LEU A 759 -6.27 41.97 15.03
C LEU A 759 -6.58 43.22 14.19
N ALA A 760 -5.82 43.48 13.13
CA ALA A 760 -6.08 44.59 12.23
C ALA A 760 -7.47 44.49 11.57
N GLU A 761 -7.95 43.30 11.28
CA GLU A 761 -9.29 43.03 10.74
C GLU A 761 -10.37 43.27 11.82
N GLU A 762 -10.15 42.84 13.08
CA GLU A 762 -11.02 43.10 14.22
C GLU A 762 -11.23 44.61 14.45
N PHE A 763 -10.17 45.42 14.27
CA PHE A 763 -10.24 46.86 14.37
C PHE A 763 -10.68 47.59 13.09
N GLY A 764 -11.08 46.83 12.03
CA GLY A 764 -11.57 47.39 10.78
C GLY A 764 -10.53 48.13 9.95
N LEU A 765 -9.25 47.85 10.17
CA LEU A 765 -8.11 48.44 9.49
C LEU A 765 -7.79 47.72 8.21
N ARG A 766 -7.11 48.40 7.27
CA ARG A 766 -6.53 47.76 6.09
C ARG A 766 -5.15 47.24 6.46
N HIS A 767 -4.83 46.00 6.04
CA HIS A 767 -3.57 45.35 6.33
C HIS A 767 -3.03 44.60 5.08
N ASP A 768 -1.77 44.84 4.76
CA ASP A 768 -1.10 44.26 3.61
C ASP A 768 0.26 43.69 4.03
N SER A 769 0.67 42.57 3.48
CA SER A 769 2.02 42.01 3.65
C SER A 769 2.83 42.23 2.40
N THR A 770 3.94 42.97 2.49
CA THR A 770 4.83 43.31 1.38
C THR A 770 6.23 42.76 1.60
N GLY A 771 6.97 42.45 0.49
CA GLY A 771 8.32 41.91 0.50
C GLY A 771 8.36 40.36 0.36
N GLU A 772 9.52 39.80 -0.03
CA GLU A 772 9.76 38.37 -0.20
C GLU A 772 10.76 37.82 0.82
N GLY A 773 10.57 36.57 1.23
CA GLY A 773 11.49 35.87 2.12
C GLY A 773 11.68 36.57 3.47
N LYS A 774 12.93 36.82 3.87
CA LYS A 774 13.31 37.44 5.14
C LYS A 774 13.02 38.95 5.21
N ALA A 775 12.67 39.56 4.10
CA ALA A 775 12.31 40.99 4.03
C ALA A 775 10.80 41.25 4.11
N ARG A 776 9.98 40.22 4.30
CA ARG A 776 8.52 40.36 4.37
C ARG A 776 8.07 41.00 5.70
N HIS A 777 7.30 42.08 5.64
CA HIS A 777 6.74 42.79 6.77
C HIS A 777 5.25 43.07 6.57
N ILE A 778 4.54 43.42 7.66
CA ILE A 778 3.13 43.76 7.61
C ILE A 778 3.00 45.25 7.82
N THR A 779 2.13 45.84 7.02
CA THR A 779 1.72 47.21 7.10
C THR A 779 0.23 47.28 7.40
N VAL A 780 -0.16 48.00 8.48
CA VAL A 780 -1.55 48.22 8.86
C VAL A 780 -1.87 49.72 8.62
N SER A 781 -2.99 49.99 7.95
CA SER A 781 -3.39 51.38 7.63
C SER A 781 -4.88 51.61 7.83
N ARG A 782 -5.28 52.90 8.02
CA ARG A 782 -6.68 53.27 8.19
C ARG A 782 -7.44 53.19 6.87
N ARG A 783 -8.67 52.70 6.88
CA ARG A 783 -9.58 52.80 5.73
C ARG A 783 -10.00 54.25 5.55
N SER A 784 -9.61 54.86 4.40
CA SER A 784 -10.13 56.16 4.01
C SER A 784 -11.63 56.06 3.79
N PRO A 785 -12.47 57.03 4.24
CA PRO A 785 -13.89 57.03 3.92
C PRO A 785 -14.07 57.16 2.41
N ALA A 786 -14.75 56.22 1.81
CA ALA A 786 -15.03 56.18 0.38
C ALA A 786 -15.86 57.38 -0.02
N SER A 787 -15.31 58.24 -0.86
CA SER A 787 -16.06 59.24 -1.65
C SER A 787 -16.84 58.44 -2.73
N SER A 788 -18.18 58.60 -2.67
CA SER A 788 -19.11 58.18 -3.69
C SER A 788 -18.87 58.87 -5.00
N GLY A 789 -18.80 58.06 -6.11
CA GLY A 789 -19.11 58.66 -7.40
C GLY A 789 -18.14 58.30 -8.53
N SER A 790 -18.71 57.65 -9.50
CA SER A 790 -18.59 57.69 -10.97
C SER A 790 -17.94 56.49 -11.63
N VAL A 791 -18.79 55.65 -12.25
CA VAL A 791 -18.94 55.41 -13.69
C VAL A 791 -17.70 54.86 -14.41
N ALA A 792 -17.93 53.67 -14.97
CA ALA A 792 -17.11 52.88 -15.89
C ALA A 792 -16.66 53.64 -17.15
N PRO A 793 -15.73 53.08 -17.93
CA PRO A 793 -16.19 52.60 -19.24
C PRO A 793 -15.67 51.21 -19.60
N GLN A 794 -16.54 50.47 -20.29
CA GLN A 794 -16.22 49.29 -21.12
C GLN A 794 -15.56 49.70 -22.43
N PRO A 795 -14.93 48.77 -23.16
CA PRO A 795 -15.03 48.76 -24.59
C PRO A 795 -15.53 47.42 -25.18
N SER A 796 -16.62 47.56 -25.88
CA SER A 796 -17.01 47.21 -27.26
C SER A 796 -16.77 45.81 -27.79
N SER A 797 -17.90 45.15 -28.07
CA SER A 797 -18.15 44.15 -29.12
C SER A 797 -18.25 44.80 -30.51
N PRO A 798 -18.25 44.09 -31.65
CA PRO A 798 -19.44 43.48 -32.28
C PRO A 798 -19.14 42.35 -33.28
N PRO A 799 -20.08 41.89 -34.16
CA PRO A 799 -21.57 41.72 -34.14
C PRO A 799 -22.07 40.32 -34.61
N SER A 800 -23.35 40.08 -34.37
CA SER A 800 -24.21 39.01 -35.03
C SER A 800 -24.66 39.35 -36.45
N PRO A 801 -25.36 38.41 -37.15
CA PRO A 801 -26.78 38.47 -37.31
C PRO A 801 -27.52 37.08 -37.30
N ALA A 802 -28.72 36.94 -36.82
CA ALA A 802 -30.04 37.34 -37.05
C ALA A 802 -30.96 36.20 -37.53
N GLN A 803 -32.20 36.20 -36.99
CA GLN A 803 -33.52 35.78 -37.40
C GLN A 803 -33.99 34.43 -36.89
N ALA A 804 -35.22 34.14 -36.41
CA ALA A 804 -36.45 34.89 -36.25
C ALA A 804 -37.34 34.19 -35.22
N GLU A 805 -38.25 34.95 -34.60
CA GLU A 805 -39.35 34.55 -33.72
C GLU A 805 -40.51 33.86 -34.51
N PRO A 806 -41.55 33.27 -33.84
CA PRO A 806 -42.54 34.04 -33.06
C PRO A 806 -43.16 33.34 -31.83
N GLU A 807 -43.58 34.18 -30.87
CA GLU A 807 -44.57 33.96 -29.82
C GLU A 807 -46.02 33.85 -30.41
N PRO A 808 -47.18 33.69 -29.61
CA PRO A 808 -47.36 33.60 -28.16
C PRO A 808 -48.48 32.61 -27.72
N ARG A 809 -48.68 32.35 -26.43
CA ARG A 809 -49.97 32.49 -25.70
C ARG A 809 -49.85 32.16 -24.21
N ALA A 810 -50.52 33.03 -23.50
CA ALA A 810 -50.69 33.12 -22.06
C ALA A 810 -51.58 32.01 -21.49
N GLU A 811 -51.37 31.67 -20.19
CA GLU A 811 -52.40 31.58 -19.16
C GLU A 811 -51.82 31.52 -17.74
N GLU A 812 -52.54 32.02 -16.82
CA GLU A 812 -52.29 32.55 -15.48
C GLU A 812 -52.09 31.55 -14.34
N PRO A 813 -52.03 31.97 -13.06
CA PRO A 813 -50.83 31.80 -12.19
C PRO A 813 -51.04 30.77 -11.09
N VAL A 814 -50.01 30.06 -10.72
CA VAL A 814 -49.95 29.26 -9.48
C VAL A 814 -48.87 29.78 -8.58
N THR A 815 -49.27 30.07 -7.41
CA THR A 815 -48.63 30.56 -6.19
C THR A 815 -47.14 30.14 -6.01
N VAL A 816 -46.32 31.19 -5.86
CA VAL A 816 -44.91 31.09 -5.46
C VAL A 816 -44.84 30.64 -4.01
N VAL A 817 -44.31 29.44 -3.79
CA VAL A 817 -43.70 29.07 -2.49
C VAL A 817 -42.22 29.39 -2.59
N GLN A 818 -41.79 30.35 -1.83
CA GLN A 818 -40.40 30.72 -1.66
C GLN A 818 -39.61 29.51 -1.18
N ALA A 819 -38.69 29.03 -2.01
CA ALA A 819 -37.61 28.13 -1.60
C ALA A 819 -36.62 28.95 -0.77
N HIS A 820 -36.52 28.63 0.49
CA HIS A 820 -35.45 29.11 1.35
C HIS A 820 -34.10 28.65 0.82
N CYS A 821 -33.16 29.59 0.65
CA CYS A 821 -31.74 29.32 0.54
C CYS A 821 -31.28 28.44 1.71
N PRO A 822 -30.37 27.49 1.51
CA PRO A 822 -29.77 26.76 2.60
C PRO A 822 -29.01 27.75 3.48
N VAL A 823 -29.36 27.78 4.74
CA VAL A 823 -28.65 28.50 5.79
C VAL A 823 -27.22 27.99 5.82
N GLN A 824 -26.26 28.85 5.55
CA GLN A 824 -24.86 28.59 5.92
C GLN A 824 -24.86 28.24 7.42
N LEU A 825 -24.54 27.01 7.74
CA LEU A 825 -24.33 26.58 9.13
C LEU A 825 -23.16 27.41 9.69
N ASP A 826 -23.48 28.26 10.66
CA ASP A 826 -22.48 29.01 11.40
C ASP A 826 -21.80 28.05 12.39
N LEU A 827 -20.70 27.49 11.94
CA LEU A 827 -19.86 26.54 12.70
C LEU A 827 -19.36 27.15 14.02
N LYS A 828 -19.21 28.50 14.08
CA LYS A 828 -18.87 29.21 15.34
C LYS A 828 -20.02 29.19 16.35
N ALA A 829 -21.26 29.27 15.87
CA ALA A 829 -22.43 29.17 16.74
C ALA A 829 -22.60 27.75 17.31
N LEU A 830 -22.37 26.71 16.50
CA LEU A 830 -22.38 25.31 16.94
C LEU A 830 -21.25 25.03 17.94
N HIS A 831 -20.08 25.58 17.73
CA HIS A 831 -18.94 25.46 18.65
C HIS A 831 -19.22 26.11 20.01
N LEU A 832 -19.76 27.32 20.02
CA LEU A 832 -20.15 27.99 21.25
C LEU A 832 -21.25 27.24 22.01
N GLU A 833 -22.22 26.68 21.33
CA GLU A 833 -23.28 25.87 21.94
C GLU A 833 -22.72 24.60 22.61
N ARG A 834 -21.71 23.95 21.95
CA ARG A 834 -21.06 22.77 22.47
C ARG A 834 -20.19 23.06 23.71
N LEU A 835 -19.44 24.18 23.72
CA LEU A 835 -18.69 24.65 24.88
C LEU A 835 -19.61 24.95 26.07
N GLN A 836 -20.79 25.52 25.82
CA GLN A 836 -21.79 25.74 26.86
C GLN A 836 -22.38 24.45 27.43
N ARG A 837 -22.55 23.42 26.60
CA ARG A 837 -22.99 22.07 27.05
C ARG A 837 -21.89 21.36 27.87
N GLN A 838 -20.62 21.50 27.51
CA GLN A 838 -19.50 20.93 28.28
C GLN A 838 -19.35 21.63 29.65
N GLN A 839 -19.48 22.94 29.71
CA GLN A 839 -19.46 23.68 30.98
C GLN A 839 -20.66 23.35 31.88
N SER A 840 -21.82 23.05 31.31
CA SER A 840 -22.99 22.63 32.06
C SER A 840 -22.87 21.22 32.61
N SER A 841 -22.22 20.30 31.89
CA SER A 841 -21.96 18.92 32.36
C SER A 841 -20.87 18.86 33.43
N GLN A 842 -19.83 19.72 33.36
CA GLN A 842 -18.84 19.86 34.44
C GLN A 842 -19.40 20.48 35.71
N ALA A 843 -20.39 21.35 35.59
CA ALA A 843 -21.07 21.91 36.75
C ALA A 843 -22.04 20.95 37.44
N GLN A 844 -22.52 19.91 36.73
CA GLN A 844 -23.37 18.87 37.31
C GLN A 844 -22.57 17.77 38.03
N THR A 845 -21.33 17.49 37.60
CA THR A 845 -20.43 16.54 38.28
C THR A 845 -19.80 17.08 39.58
N ALA A 846 -19.82 18.40 39.81
CA ALA A 846 -19.28 19.03 41.00
C ALA A 846 -20.27 19.13 42.21
N LYS A 847 -21.49 18.57 42.08
CA LYS A 847 -22.55 18.65 43.13
C LYS A 847 -22.98 17.27 43.68
N GLY A 848 -22.09 16.36 43.92
CA GLY A 848 -22.46 15.06 44.50
C GLY A 848 -21.36 14.36 45.23
N GLN A 849 -20.95 14.87 46.39
CA GLN A 849 -20.39 14.06 47.48
C GLN A 849 -20.82 14.57 48.85
N PRO A 850 -21.24 13.70 49.79
CA PRO A 850 -20.92 13.91 51.18
C PRO A 850 -20.13 12.75 51.77
N GLY A 851 -19.17 13.14 52.58
CA GLY A 851 -18.16 12.52 53.33
C GLY A 851 -18.38 11.30 54.19
N GLY A 852 -17.27 10.73 54.63
CA GLY A 852 -17.20 9.69 55.69
C GLY A 852 -15.81 9.12 55.84
N ASP A 853 -15.16 9.57 56.89
CA ASP A 853 -13.89 9.25 57.48
C ASP A 853 -13.49 7.75 57.55
N SER A 854 -12.21 7.43 57.39
CA SER A 854 -11.27 7.01 58.43
C SER A 854 -10.07 6.21 57.89
N ARG A 855 -8.92 6.65 58.26
CA ARG A 855 -7.57 6.00 58.17
C ARG A 855 -7.34 5.11 59.40
N PRO A 856 -6.14 4.44 59.62
CA PRO A 856 -5.13 3.84 58.75
C PRO A 856 -4.57 2.50 59.27
N GLN A 857 -3.63 1.82 58.53
CA GLN A 857 -2.34 1.31 59.02
C GLN A 857 -1.73 0.23 58.09
N LYS A 858 -0.56 0.52 57.61
CA LYS A 858 0.80 -0.06 57.63
C LYS A 858 0.99 -1.57 57.86
N ALA A 859 1.77 -2.21 57.00
CA ALA A 859 3.10 -2.83 57.14
C ALA A 859 3.31 -3.83 56.01
N SER A 860 4.30 -3.70 55.15
CA SER A 860 5.74 -4.03 55.16
C SER A 860 6.06 -5.52 54.98
N GLN A 861 6.92 -5.72 54.02
CA GLN A 861 8.06 -6.63 53.91
C GLN A 861 8.00 -7.92 53.12
N LYS A 862 8.76 -7.92 52.05
CA LYS A 862 10.02 -8.65 51.72
C LYS A 862 9.96 -10.06 51.11
N LYS A 863 10.54 -10.11 49.88
CA LYS A 863 11.61 -11.02 49.38
C LYS A 863 11.43 -12.55 49.42
N LYS A 864 11.51 -13.23 48.26
CA LYS A 864 12.68 -13.95 47.75
C LYS A 864 12.36 -14.94 46.61
N LYS A 865 13.19 -14.86 45.59
CA LYS A 865 13.66 -15.81 44.57
C LYS A 865 13.47 -17.32 44.89
N LYS A 866 13.14 -18.12 43.86
CA LYS A 866 13.98 -19.18 43.27
C LYS A 866 13.24 -19.99 42.21
N GLU A 867 13.77 -20.09 41.04
CA GLU A 867 13.73 -21.21 40.08
C GLU A 867 14.63 -22.35 40.57
N PRO A 868 14.79 -23.50 39.86
CA PRO A 868 14.00 -24.29 38.90
C PRO A 868 13.97 -25.78 39.21
N LYS A 869 13.29 -26.64 38.44
CA LYS A 869 13.69 -27.97 37.92
C LYS A 869 12.53 -28.84 37.49
N ASP A 870 12.59 -29.23 36.24
CA ASP A 870 12.11 -30.48 35.60
C ASP A 870 12.74 -31.74 36.27
N PRO A 871 12.38 -32.99 36.01
CA PRO A 871 11.50 -33.62 35.01
C PRO A 871 10.75 -34.91 35.43
N ARG A 872 9.93 -35.42 34.49
CA ARG A 872 9.66 -36.86 34.18
C ARG A 872 8.61 -37.67 34.90
N LEU A 873 7.82 -38.34 34.05
CA LEU A 873 7.26 -39.72 34.11
C LEU A 873 5.91 -39.92 34.83
N TRP A 874 4.93 -40.41 34.11
CA TRP A 874 4.35 -41.75 34.04
C TRP A 874 2.91 -41.71 33.51
N ARG A 875 2.69 -42.33 32.39
CA ARG A 875 1.83 -43.48 31.95
C ARG A 875 0.44 -43.65 32.53
N LYS A 876 -0.50 -43.84 31.58
CA LYS A 876 -1.62 -44.82 31.51
C LYS A 876 -2.89 -44.62 32.34
N GLY A 877 -3.98 -44.65 31.59
CA GLY A 877 -5.29 -45.03 32.15
C GLY A 877 -6.46 -44.67 31.24
N SER A 878 -6.77 -45.55 30.31
CA SER A 878 -8.08 -46.02 29.82
C SER A 878 -9.30 -45.10 29.86
N CYS A 879 -9.97 -45.06 28.69
CA CYS A 879 -11.40 -44.79 28.46
C CYS A 879 -12.37 -45.50 29.39
N PRO A 880 -13.61 -45.02 29.57
CA PRO A 880 -14.66 -45.51 28.68
C PRO A 880 -15.67 -44.44 28.19
N CYS A 881 -16.31 -44.74 27.09
CA CYS A 881 -17.53 -44.12 26.60
C CYS A 881 -18.75 -44.47 27.48
N PRO A 882 -19.81 -43.65 27.43
CA PRO A 882 -21.15 -44.15 27.56
C PRO A 882 -22.08 -43.81 26.38
N PRO A 883 -23.30 -44.39 26.35
CA PRO A 883 -24.00 -44.71 25.14
C PRO A 883 -25.05 -43.69 24.69
N GLU A 884 -25.56 -43.93 23.51
CA GLU A 884 -26.70 -43.38 22.83
C GLU A 884 -27.97 -43.30 23.70
N ASP A 885 -28.68 -42.15 23.56
CA ASP A 885 -30.11 -42.10 23.25
C ASP A 885 -30.39 -40.86 22.39
#